data_eb30a58d4b7e203ce449bab3bf2c3f60
#
_entry.id   eb30a58d4b7e203ce449bab3bf2c3f60
#
_cell.length_a   1.000
_cell.length_b   1.000
_cell.length_c   1.000
_cell.angle_alpha   90.00
_cell.angle_beta   90.00
_cell.angle_gamma   90.00
#
_symmetry.space_group_name_H-M   'P 1'
#
loop_
_entity.id
_entity.type
_entity.pdbx_description
1 polymer ?
#
loop_
_entity_poly.entity_id
_entity_poly.type
_entity_poly.pdbx_seq_one_letter_code
_entity_poly.pdbx_strand_id
1 'polypeptide(L)'
;MKKFLLMFSLFVSLVTFAQTNGEMRIATSTPVGQDFEFRVTRTDETSKVFVDWGDGNKQEATLEGWSSNKKVTGKLLKDTIVVYGDFSAVEVSEAKATYLAIKDQPNLKQIEAKKNELTYEGVDLSGAPNLVTLDLSYNKITRLDLRAFKKMTNFTANHNESLATVLFPNGSTELTNIDLSDGDITHFYPVSLPNLRYLNLANGSLLELELGNNYPELRDVDITGNVGVTSIDVTQQAKLEKLLIKGTKITELNLINNPELIMLDASNTDIAKLDLSGNKNITTLELSDSKLSRLNVSNLANLYTINIDNTKIQRIDLSHQRFLRSVSVRNTGIQFLDMHGAIGTNRLNHLDMRDCKNTTPQSLNFTFKAMPSHTGNSYRTNVFLSGSNYEHANTGTLDDDADNSYKLDVHGDATASMDSVAITMQTAENGGSYTLSQIPDDGYFATYEPVTGKVLPGFPIKIDATAPTGAKFVGVEVNGKLIADSIFVVSEAAVIKPVFSVSGDDDYIKLTVPTGIDQQFFLSVNGEDKDVSIDWGDGELVKVKVKSTPTTVVGQTSGTTVTIYGAVTGADFSSYPGVGVDNKITAVDLSHNIHLRSLSTYMNSITSIDVSKLTDLESLDCSYSDLTSLDVSKNSKLINLRAYGNQVDNIDITGTVDLAYLDVKNNWLESLDLSHNKKLVYLNISSNEIETVDVKDMPELVELYVSNNKITTLDVSKNPALKTLQLSNNSVSNLDLKNNLQLVTLTVDGNRLEGLDLTGHERLTYLNVGGNRWDACTLNDLYYSL
;
A
#
# COMPACT_ATOMS: atom_id res chain seq x y z
N MET A 1 15.79 13.50 80.57
CA MET A 1 16.84 13.51 79.48
C MET A 1 17.26 12.11 78.96
N LYS A 2 17.13 11.03 79.71
CA LYS A 2 17.52 9.67 79.25
C LYS A 2 16.49 8.96 78.35
N LYS A 3 15.23 9.41 78.27
CA LYS A 3 14.22 8.84 77.35
C LYS A 3 14.18 9.50 75.97
N PHE A 4 14.84 10.65 75.78
CA PHE A 4 14.91 11.36 74.52
C PHE A 4 16.10 10.90 73.64
N LEU A 5 17.13 10.29 74.25
CA LEU A 5 18.31 9.80 73.52
C LEU A 5 18.11 8.40 72.93
N LEU A 6 17.13 7.62 73.45
CA LEU A 6 16.83 6.29 72.90
C LEU A 6 15.92 6.34 71.69
N MET A 7 15.14 7.46 71.56
CA MET A 7 14.30 7.64 70.32
C MET A 7 15.09 8.17 69.16
N PHE A 8 16.22 8.86 69.36
CA PHE A 8 17.08 9.39 68.32
C PHE A 8 18.00 8.30 67.68
N SER A 9 18.38 7.28 68.49
CA SER A 9 19.18 6.16 67.99
C SER A 9 18.35 5.10 67.21
N LEU A 10 17.01 5.06 67.47
CA LEU A 10 16.11 4.22 66.73
C LEU A 10 15.65 4.89 65.41
N PHE A 11 15.71 6.24 65.30
CA PHE A 11 15.35 6.94 64.04
C PHE A 11 16.52 7.06 63.07
N VAL A 12 17.78 6.93 63.51
CA VAL A 12 18.95 6.95 62.65
C VAL A 12 19.25 5.58 62.03
N SER A 13 18.71 4.49 62.60
CA SER A 13 18.82 3.15 62.03
C SER A 13 17.67 2.77 61.08
N LEU A 14 16.63 3.62 60.94
CA LEU A 14 15.51 3.39 60.02
C LEU A 14 15.57 4.24 58.73
N VAL A 15 16.62 5.05 58.53
CA VAL A 15 16.77 5.91 57.35
C VAL A 15 17.75 5.34 56.30
N THR A 16 18.33 4.17 56.57
CA THR A 16 19.33 3.57 55.65
C THR A 16 18.89 2.28 54.95
N PHE A 17 17.59 1.98 54.86
CA PHE A 17 17.11 0.85 54.08
C PHE A 17 15.78 1.14 53.36
N ALA A 18 15.83 2.11 52.47
CA ALA A 18 14.85 2.22 51.40
C ALA A 18 15.54 2.60 50.07
N GLN A 19 16.63 1.92 49.77
CA GLN A 19 17.00 1.70 48.42
C GLN A 19 16.09 0.57 47.94
N THR A 20 14.98 0.92 47.28
CA THR A 20 14.15 -0.02 46.55
C THR A 20 15.03 -0.57 45.44
N ASN A 21 15.75 -1.68 45.72
CA ASN A 21 16.45 -2.42 44.67
C ASN A 21 15.37 -2.89 43.70
N GLY A 22 15.45 -2.47 42.47
CA GLY A 22 14.55 -2.95 41.40
C GLY A 22 14.51 -4.48 41.34
N GLU A 23 13.43 -5.01 40.89
CA GLU A 23 13.13 -6.45 40.88
C GLU A 23 12.84 -6.92 39.47
N MET A 24 13.39 -8.09 39.10
CA MET A 24 13.02 -8.83 37.89
C MET A 24 12.55 -10.23 38.31
N ARG A 25 11.38 -10.64 37.84
CA ARG A 25 10.83 -12.00 38.04
C ARG A 25 10.87 -12.78 36.74
N ILE A 26 11.37 -13.99 36.83
CA ILE A 26 11.42 -14.91 35.68
C ILE A 26 10.79 -16.24 36.12
N ALA A 27 9.71 -16.66 35.45
CA ALA A 27 9.29 -18.06 35.51
C ALA A 27 9.78 -18.80 34.29
N THR A 28 10.08 -20.09 34.44
CA THR A 28 10.63 -20.93 33.36
C THR A 28 10.05 -22.33 33.39
N SER A 29 9.94 -22.96 32.22
CA SER A 29 9.61 -24.38 32.07
C SER A 29 10.82 -25.31 32.25
N THR A 30 12.02 -24.75 32.52
CA THR A 30 13.22 -25.53 32.86
C THR A 30 12.95 -26.32 34.17
N PRO A 31 13.22 -27.64 34.20
CA PRO A 31 12.92 -28.46 35.38
C PRO A 31 13.66 -28.00 36.63
N VAL A 32 12.97 -28.04 37.76
CA VAL A 32 13.57 -27.77 39.08
C VAL A 32 14.77 -28.68 39.33
N GLY A 33 15.86 -28.11 39.87
CA GLY A 33 17.13 -28.81 40.09
C GLY A 33 18.11 -28.72 38.93
N GLN A 34 17.69 -28.19 37.76
CA GLN A 34 18.60 -27.88 36.65
C GLN A 34 19.25 -26.52 36.84
N ASP A 35 20.37 -26.33 36.16
CA ASP A 35 21.02 -25.04 36.11
C ASP A 35 20.22 -24.09 35.22
N PHE A 36 20.09 -22.84 35.68
CA PHE A 36 19.46 -21.73 34.96
C PHE A 36 20.43 -20.60 34.83
N GLU A 37 20.47 -19.96 33.65
CA GLU A 37 21.37 -18.86 33.41
C GLU A 37 20.65 -17.66 32.76
N PHE A 38 21.14 -16.49 33.09
CA PHE A 38 20.74 -15.22 32.48
C PHE A 38 21.92 -14.26 32.56
N ARG A 39 21.80 -13.09 31.90
CA ARG A 39 22.85 -12.08 31.96
C ARG A 39 22.27 -10.74 32.38
N VAL A 40 23.10 -9.95 33.05
CA VAL A 40 22.77 -8.59 33.46
C VAL A 40 23.94 -7.64 33.24
N THR A 41 23.61 -6.40 32.86
CA THR A 41 24.56 -5.28 32.93
C THR A 41 24.07 -4.36 34.02
N ARG A 42 24.92 -4.14 35.03
CA ARG A 42 24.61 -3.26 36.15
C ARG A 42 24.72 -1.79 35.74
N THR A 43 24.03 -0.90 36.42
CA THR A 43 24.15 0.55 36.20
C THR A 43 25.50 1.10 36.62
N ASP A 44 26.13 0.50 37.68
CA ASP A 44 27.48 0.78 38.11
C ASP A 44 28.21 -0.52 38.51
N GLU A 45 29.55 -0.50 38.54
CA GLU A 45 30.37 -1.68 38.81
C GLU A 45 30.33 -2.13 40.28
N THR A 46 29.87 -1.29 41.18
CA THR A 46 29.83 -1.55 42.62
C THR A 46 28.51 -2.14 43.09
N SER A 47 27.45 -2.00 42.28
CA SER A 47 26.12 -2.54 42.59
C SER A 47 26.15 -4.07 42.65
N LYS A 48 25.51 -4.61 43.70
CA LYS A 48 25.38 -6.05 43.91
C LYS A 48 24.11 -6.57 43.26
N VAL A 49 24.19 -7.80 42.77
CA VAL A 49 23.05 -8.56 42.27
C VAL A 49 22.71 -9.67 43.24
N PHE A 50 21.45 -9.79 43.61
CA PHE A 50 20.98 -10.88 44.46
C PHE A 50 19.94 -11.70 43.67
N VAL A 51 19.92 -13.00 43.89
CA VAL A 51 18.96 -13.92 43.28
C VAL A 51 18.30 -14.76 44.38
N ASP A 52 16.99 -14.82 44.33
CA ASP A 52 16.18 -15.86 44.98
C ASP A 52 15.88 -16.92 43.92
N TRP A 53 16.49 -18.10 44.09
CA TRP A 53 16.32 -19.25 43.16
C TRP A 53 15.03 -20.03 43.35
N GLY A 54 14.10 -19.46 44.15
CA GLY A 54 12.77 -19.99 44.40
C GLY A 54 12.53 -20.51 45.78
N ASP A 55 13.49 -20.36 46.74
CA ASP A 55 13.32 -20.78 48.11
C ASP A 55 12.96 -19.64 49.09
N GLY A 56 12.86 -18.41 48.57
CA GLY A 56 12.60 -17.19 49.34
C GLY A 56 13.85 -16.53 49.93
N ASN A 57 15.03 -17.11 49.72
CA ASN A 57 16.29 -16.60 50.26
C ASN A 57 17.07 -15.82 49.18
N LYS A 58 17.36 -14.56 49.47
CA LYS A 58 18.22 -13.73 48.61
C LYS A 58 19.68 -14.09 48.80
N GLN A 59 20.32 -14.56 47.74
CA GLN A 59 21.73 -14.88 47.70
C GLN A 59 22.47 -13.90 46.78
N GLU A 60 23.64 -13.42 47.20
CA GLU A 60 24.49 -12.61 46.31
C GLU A 60 24.96 -13.45 45.15
N ALA A 61 24.71 -12.98 43.93
CA ALA A 61 25.05 -13.72 42.69
C ALA A 61 26.53 -13.62 42.36
N THR A 62 27.14 -14.73 41.97
CA THR A 62 28.47 -14.72 41.32
C THR A 62 28.29 -14.20 39.90
N LEU A 63 29.02 -13.15 39.53
CA LEU A 63 29.00 -12.51 38.22
C LEU A 63 30.21 -12.97 37.38
N GLU A 64 29.95 -13.74 36.34
CA GLU A 64 30.97 -14.32 35.48
C GLU A 64 31.16 -13.54 34.16
N GLY A 65 32.37 -13.52 33.63
CA GLY A 65 32.70 -12.95 32.31
C GLY A 65 33.50 -11.64 32.39
N TRP A 66 34.12 -11.30 31.27
CA TRP A 66 35.01 -10.13 31.14
C TRP A 66 34.31 -8.87 30.66
N SER A 67 33.13 -9.01 30.03
CA SER A 67 32.33 -7.88 29.52
C SER A 67 31.47 -7.26 30.62
N SER A 68 30.89 -6.09 30.36
CA SER A 68 29.89 -5.46 31.22
C SER A 68 28.63 -6.32 31.37
N ASN A 69 28.27 -7.11 30.35
CA ASN A 69 27.16 -8.06 30.37
C ASN A 69 27.56 -9.33 31.12
N LYS A 70 27.24 -9.41 32.40
CA LYS A 70 27.69 -10.46 33.31
C LYS A 70 26.73 -11.64 33.33
N LYS A 71 27.25 -12.84 33.22
CA LYS A 71 26.52 -14.09 33.33
C LYS A 71 26.25 -14.41 34.82
N VAL A 72 25.03 -14.83 35.10
CA VAL A 72 24.58 -15.34 36.37
C VAL A 72 24.06 -16.77 36.17
N THR A 73 24.53 -17.70 36.99
CA THR A 73 24.13 -19.12 36.89
C THR A 73 23.80 -19.64 38.30
N GLY A 74 22.75 -20.47 38.37
CA GLY A 74 22.40 -21.16 39.63
C GLY A 74 21.38 -22.26 39.40
N LYS A 75 21.13 -23.08 40.43
CA LYS A 75 20.16 -24.18 40.36
C LYS A 75 18.77 -23.69 40.72
N LEU A 76 17.79 -24.01 39.88
CA LEU A 76 16.38 -23.75 40.15
C LEU A 76 15.91 -24.57 41.34
N LEU A 77 15.34 -23.89 42.36
CA LEU A 77 14.68 -24.51 43.51
C LEU A 77 13.15 -24.51 43.36
N LYS A 78 12.64 -23.63 42.51
CA LYS A 78 11.26 -23.61 41.92
C LYS A 78 11.30 -23.14 40.49
N ASP A 79 10.14 -23.11 39.85
CA ASP A 79 9.92 -22.63 38.50
C ASP A 79 10.05 -21.10 38.33
N THR A 80 10.12 -20.37 39.42
CA THR A 80 10.18 -18.89 39.45
C THR A 80 11.35 -18.43 40.26
N ILE A 81 12.17 -17.55 39.71
CA ILE A 81 13.26 -16.85 40.35
C ILE A 81 12.99 -15.34 40.44
N VAL A 82 13.60 -14.72 41.44
CA VAL A 82 13.53 -13.26 41.58
C VAL A 82 14.94 -12.69 41.68
N VAL A 83 15.24 -11.75 40.76
CA VAL A 83 16.54 -11.09 40.68
C VAL A 83 16.40 -9.65 41.17
N TYR A 84 17.28 -9.25 42.05
CA TYR A 84 17.31 -7.92 42.69
C TYR A 84 18.59 -7.20 42.32
N GLY A 85 18.47 -5.97 41.92
CA GLY A 85 19.60 -5.11 41.58
C GLY A 85 19.13 -3.92 40.75
N ASP A 86 20.05 -3.07 40.35
CA ASP A 86 19.81 -1.96 39.44
C ASP A 86 20.53 -2.24 38.13
N PHE A 87 19.77 -2.42 37.04
CA PHE A 87 20.27 -2.89 35.76
C PHE A 87 20.09 -1.83 34.66
N SER A 88 21.09 -1.77 33.77
CA SER A 88 20.99 -1.03 32.52
C SER A 88 20.62 -1.93 31.34
N ALA A 89 20.96 -3.24 31.43
CA ALA A 89 20.55 -4.24 30.44
C ALA A 89 20.30 -5.61 31.12
N VAL A 90 19.38 -6.37 30.52
CA VAL A 90 19.01 -7.75 30.94
C VAL A 90 18.92 -8.62 29.69
N GLU A 91 19.49 -9.83 29.77
CA GLU A 91 19.39 -10.87 28.75
C GLU A 91 18.91 -12.17 29.40
N VAL A 92 17.73 -12.64 28.97
CA VAL A 92 17.07 -13.87 29.43
C VAL A 92 16.74 -14.72 28.20
N SER A 93 17.69 -14.86 27.28
CA SER A 93 17.47 -15.57 26.03
C SER A 93 17.70 -17.08 26.18
N GLU A 94 16.96 -17.90 25.41
CA GLU A 94 17.07 -19.37 25.40
C GLU A 94 16.87 -20.04 26.78
N ALA A 95 16.19 -19.35 27.69
CA ALA A 95 16.01 -19.76 29.08
C ALA A 95 14.71 -20.53 29.34
N LYS A 96 13.94 -20.82 28.30
CA LYS A 96 12.59 -21.39 28.39
C LYS A 96 11.68 -20.58 29.32
N ALA A 97 11.88 -19.25 29.39
CA ALA A 97 11.09 -18.36 30.22
C ALA A 97 9.64 -18.35 29.74
N THR A 98 8.72 -18.52 30.68
CA THR A 98 7.25 -18.45 30.45
C THR A 98 6.66 -17.16 30.99
N TYR A 99 7.42 -16.47 31.88
CA TYR A 99 7.05 -15.21 32.49
C TYR A 99 8.28 -14.32 32.71
N LEU A 100 8.16 -13.04 32.41
CA LEU A 100 9.16 -12.01 32.67
C LEU A 100 8.45 -10.74 33.15
N ALA A 101 8.69 -10.34 34.40
CA ALA A 101 8.19 -9.09 34.91
C ALA A 101 9.34 -8.22 35.47
N ILE A 102 9.28 -6.95 35.13
CA ILE A 102 10.23 -5.91 35.56
C ILE A 102 9.50 -4.95 36.47
N LYS A 103 10.08 -4.71 37.66
CA LYS A 103 9.53 -3.79 38.62
C LYS A 103 10.61 -2.83 39.15
N ASP A 104 10.27 -1.53 39.19
CA ASP A 104 11.11 -0.46 39.74
C ASP A 104 12.54 -0.42 39.14
N GLN A 105 12.65 -0.51 37.82
CA GLN A 105 13.92 -0.48 37.06
C GLN A 105 14.00 0.75 36.15
N PRO A 106 14.04 1.99 36.64
CA PRO A 106 14.04 3.19 35.80
C PRO A 106 15.29 3.37 34.95
N ASN A 107 16.39 2.68 35.29
CA ASN A 107 17.66 2.73 34.59
C ASN A 107 17.79 1.67 33.50
N LEU A 108 16.84 0.73 33.43
CA LEU A 108 16.87 -0.36 32.44
C LEU A 108 16.56 0.20 31.05
N LYS A 109 17.51 -0.02 30.12
CA LYS A 109 17.46 0.48 28.74
C LYS A 109 17.36 -0.64 27.72
N GLN A 110 17.78 -1.85 28.06
CA GLN A 110 17.82 -2.97 27.12
C GLN A 110 17.28 -4.24 27.76
N ILE A 111 16.38 -4.90 27.06
CA ILE A 111 15.89 -6.25 27.37
C ILE A 111 16.06 -7.11 26.13
N GLU A 112 16.75 -8.25 26.27
CA GLU A 112 16.77 -9.35 25.32
C GLU A 112 16.18 -10.59 25.98
N ALA A 113 15.02 -11.04 25.47
CA ALA A 113 14.32 -12.22 26.00
C ALA A 113 13.87 -13.12 24.85
N LYS A 114 14.76 -13.32 23.87
CA LYS A 114 14.47 -14.09 22.65
C LYS A 114 14.55 -15.59 22.90
N LYS A 115 13.85 -16.37 22.03
CA LYS A 115 13.82 -17.84 22.05
C LYS A 115 13.38 -18.40 23.42
N ASN A 116 12.21 -17.93 23.86
CA ASN A 116 11.57 -18.38 25.09
C ASN A 116 10.13 -18.86 24.81
N GLU A 117 9.34 -19.03 25.88
CA GLU A 117 7.95 -19.45 25.82
C GLU A 117 7.01 -18.34 26.35
N LEU A 118 7.44 -17.07 26.21
CA LEU A 118 6.68 -15.92 26.72
C LEU A 118 5.38 -15.75 25.93
N THR A 119 4.30 -15.50 26.67
CA THR A 119 2.98 -15.13 26.13
C THR A 119 2.68 -13.66 26.44
N TYR A 120 1.55 -13.14 25.99
CA TYR A 120 1.11 -11.79 26.34
C TYR A 120 0.99 -11.57 27.86
N GLU A 121 0.34 -12.52 28.54
CA GLU A 121 0.18 -12.48 30.00
C GLU A 121 1.50 -12.74 30.75
N GLY A 122 2.46 -13.33 30.06
CA GLY A 122 3.79 -13.64 30.59
C GLY A 122 4.79 -12.49 30.52
N VAL A 123 4.40 -11.29 30.05
CA VAL A 123 5.33 -10.14 29.89
C VAL A 123 4.77 -8.90 30.58
N ASP A 124 5.44 -8.45 31.65
CA ASP A 124 5.17 -7.17 32.32
C ASP A 124 6.43 -6.31 32.38
N LEU A 125 6.51 -5.30 31.55
CA LEU A 125 7.64 -4.38 31.46
C LEU A 125 7.34 -3.01 32.08
N SER A 126 6.24 -2.86 32.80
CA SER A 126 5.76 -1.58 33.36
C SER A 126 6.77 -0.88 34.26
N GLY A 127 7.66 -1.65 34.89
CA GLY A 127 8.74 -1.14 35.76
C GLY A 127 9.96 -0.58 35.00
N ALA A 128 10.01 -0.63 33.65
CA ALA A 128 11.13 -0.15 32.84
C ALA A 128 10.74 1.02 31.91
N PRO A 129 10.31 2.18 32.42
CA PRO A 129 9.73 3.26 31.62
C PRO A 129 10.73 3.93 30.65
N ASN A 130 12.02 3.71 30.84
CA ASN A 130 13.08 4.32 30.03
C ASN A 130 13.73 3.31 29.05
N LEU A 131 13.01 2.25 28.71
CA LEU A 131 13.49 1.22 27.79
C LEU A 131 13.78 1.81 26.40
N VAL A 132 14.95 1.43 25.87
CA VAL A 132 15.48 1.88 24.57
C VAL A 132 15.46 0.75 23.54
N THR A 133 15.84 -0.45 23.95
CA THR A 133 15.90 -1.63 23.09
C THR A 133 15.11 -2.77 23.74
N LEU A 134 14.23 -3.38 22.96
CA LEU A 134 13.44 -4.55 23.36
C LEU A 134 13.50 -5.61 22.27
N ASP A 135 14.00 -6.79 22.63
CA ASP A 135 13.99 -7.98 21.76
C ASP A 135 13.20 -9.11 22.44
N LEU A 136 12.05 -9.42 21.89
CA LEU A 136 11.15 -10.50 22.29
C LEU A 136 10.98 -11.55 21.18
N SER A 137 11.94 -11.68 20.27
CA SER A 137 11.90 -12.59 19.13
C SER A 137 11.78 -14.05 19.57
N TYR A 138 11.17 -14.89 18.70
CA TYR A 138 11.03 -16.33 18.94
C TYR A 138 10.33 -16.66 20.27
N ASN A 139 9.14 -16.11 20.46
CA ASN A 139 8.27 -16.36 21.61
C ASN A 139 6.85 -16.81 21.16
N LYS A 140 5.90 -16.79 22.08
CA LYS A 140 4.49 -17.15 21.83
C LYS A 140 3.56 -15.95 22.11
N ILE A 141 4.05 -14.74 21.85
CA ILE A 141 3.34 -13.50 22.15
C ILE A 141 2.26 -13.27 21.08
N THR A 142 1.05 -12.93 21.51
CA THR A 142 -0.09 -12.72 20.62
C THR A 142 -0.43 -11.24 20.41
N ARG A 143 -0.05 -10.39 21.36
CA ARG A 143 -0.24 -8.93 21.31
C ARG A 143 0.77 -8.22 22.23
N LEU A 144 1.02 -6.95 21.96
CA LEU A 144 1.90 -6.10 22.81
C LEU A 144 1.36 -4.67 22.88
N ASP A 145 1.50 -4.05 24.04
CA ASP A 145 1.23 -2.62 24.25
C ASP A 145 2.52 -1.89 24.61
N LEU A 146 3.06 -1.13 23.69
CA LEU A 146 4.31 -0.39 23.83
C LEU A 146 4.10 1.11 24.02
N ARG A 147 2.85 1.58 24.16
CA ARG A 147 2.52 3.02 24.24
C ARG A 147 3.21 3.77 25.38
N ALA A 148 3.61 3.06 26.45
CA ALA A 148 4.35 3.63 27.57
C ALA A 148 5.83 3.91 27.27
N PHE A 149 6.44 3.27 26.26
CA PHE A 149 7.89 3.26 26.03
C PHE A 149 8.34 4.32 25.01
N LYS A 150 8.18 5.59 25.34
CA LYS A 150 8.45 6.73 24.43
C LYS A 150 9.93 6.92 24.07
N LYS A 151 10.86 6.30 24.79
CA LYS A 151 12.32 6.37 24.54
C LYS A 151 12.84 5.18 23.72
N MET A 152 11.97 4.28 23.33
CA MET A 152 12.35 3.11 22.55
C MET A 152 12.87 3.53 21.17
N THR A 153 14.04 3.00 20.80
CA THR A 153 14.66 3.21 19.49
C THR A 153 14.58 1.96 18.62
N ASN A 154 14.70 0.78 19.25
CA ASN A 154 14.72 -0.50 18.54
C ASN A 154 13.73 -1.47 19.20
N PHE A 155 12.85 -2.01 18.39
CA PHE A 155 11.91 -3.03 18.80
C PHE A 155 11.92 -4.21 17.84
N THR A 156 12.11 -5.40 18.40
CA THR A 156 12.09 -6.66 17.64
C THR A 156 11.21 -7.68 18.36
N ALA A 157 10.27 -8.24 17.63
CA ALA A 157 9.42 -9.33 18.10
C ALA A 157 9.10 -10.31 16.97
N ASN A 158 10.07 -10.53 16.07
CA ASN A 158 9.92 -11.46 14.97
C ASN A 158 9.78 -12.91 15.46
N HIS A 159 9.28 -13.81 14.60
CA HIS A 159 9.02 -15.21 14.94
C HIS A 159 8.12 -15.38 16.20
N ASN A 160 7.15 -14.51 16.36
CA ASN A 160 6.00 -14.70 17.22
C ASN A 160 4.80 -15.01 16.32
N GLU A 161 4.67 -16.26 15.89
CA GLU A 161 3.77 -16.71 14.82
C GLU A 161 2.29 -16.33 15.00
N SER A 162 1.88 -15.99 16.22
CA SER A 162 0.51 -15.56 16.54
C SER A 162 0.43 -14.09 16.95
N LEU A 163 1.48 -13.30 16.72
CA LEU A 163 1.50 -11.87 17.07
C LEU A 163 0.63 -11.08 16.08
N ALA A 164 -0.57 -10.75 16.51
CA ALA A 164 -1.57 -10.09 15.66
C ALA A 164 -1.66 -8.57 15.89
N THR A 165 -1.24 -8.07 17.06
CA THR A 165 -1.40 -6.65 17.40
C THR A 165 -0.23 -6.11 18.21
N VAL A 166 0.32 -4.99 17.77
CA VAL A 166 1.29 -4.17 18.52
C VAL A 166 0.81 -2.72 18.54
N LEU A 167 0.68 -2.15 19.73
CA LEU A 167 0.31 -0.75 19.92
C LEU A 167 1.55 0.08 20.19
N PHE A 168 1.88 1.00 19.31
CA PHE A 168 3.05 1.87 19.42
C PHE A 168 2.73 3.23 20.09
N PRO A 169 3.74 3.90 20.68
CA PRO A 169 3.58 5.26 21.21
C PRO A 169 3.43 6.25 20.05
N ASN A 170 2.24 6.83 19.88
CA ASN A 170 1.98 7.82 18.84
C ASN A 170 2.87 9.07 19.03
N GLY A 171 3.47 9.56 17.93
CA GLY A 171 4.37 10.71 17.93
C GLY A 171 5.73 10.44 18.59
N SER A 172 6.14 9.17 18.75
CA SER A 172 7.48 8.84 19.27
C SER A 172 8.55 9.31 18.29
N THR A 173 9.42 10.21 18.75
CA THR A 173 10.55 10.72 17.96
C THR A 173 11.83 9.86 18.08
N GLU A 174 11.80 8.82 18.90
CA GLU A 174 12.98 8.00 19.18
C GLU A 174 13.00 6.69 18.39
N LEU A 175 11.83 6.13 18.06
CA LEU A 175 11.72 4.82 17.41
C LEU A 175 12.22 4.88 15.97
N THR A 176 13.26 4.07 15.69
CA THR A 176 13.93 4.01 14.38
C THR A 176 13.81 2.66 13.68
N ASN A 177 13.66 1.58 14.45
CA ASN A 177 13.68 0.22 13.94
C ASN A 177 12.53 -0.60 14.53
N ILE A 178 11.75 -1.24 13.66
CA ILE A 178 10.69 -2.20 13.99
C ILE A 178 10.88 -3.46 13.16
N ASP A 179 10.94 -4.61 13.84
CA ASP A 179 10.94 -5.92 13.19
C ASP A 179 9.87 -6.83 13.82
N LEU A 180 8.83 -7.12 13.04
CA LEU A 180 7.69 -7.97 13.37
C LEU A 180 7.53 -9.12 12.37
N SER A 181 8.58 -9.45 11.65
CA SER A 181 8.53 -10.52 10.64
C SER A 181 8.14 -11.88 11.27
N ASP A 182 7.56 -12.73 10.46
CA ASP A 182 7.07 -14.06 10.86
C ASP A 182 6.05 -14.00 12.01
N GLY A 183 5.20 -12.95 12.01
CA GLY A 183 4.06 -12.76 12.90
C GLY A 183 2.73 -12.95 12.16
N ASP A 184 1.63 -12.68 12.85
CA ASP A 184 0.26 -12.75 12.30
C ASP A 184 -0.38 -11.35 12.22
N ILE A 185 0.46 -10.33 11.94
CA ILE A 185 0.00 -8.95 11.79
C ILE A 185 -0.82 -8.83 10.50
N THR A 186 -2.11 -8.56 10.64
CA THR A 186 -3.01 -8.32 9.50
C THR A 186 -3.08 -6.86 9.09
N HIS A 187 -2.90 -5.94 10.05
CA HIS A 187 -2.92 -4.49 9.82
C HIS A 187 -1.83 -3.84 10.67
N PHE A 188 -1.02 -3.02 10.04
CA PHE A 188 -0.07 -2.16 10.74
C PHE A 188 -0.69 -0.77 10.84
N TYR A 189 -1.30 -0.48 11.99
CA TYR A 189 -2.06 0.75 12.18
C TYR A 189 -1.18 1.99 12.10
N PRO A 190 -1.60 3.00 11.33
CA PRO A 190 -0.84 4.23 11.19
C PRO A 190 -0.74 4.97 12.53
N VAL A 191 0.48 5.06 13.04
CA VAL A 191 0.86 5.94 14.15
C VAL A 191 2.01 6.81 13.66
N SER A 192 2.05 8.07 14.06
CA SER A 192 3.15 8.95 13.66
C SER A 192 4.46 8.51 14.34
N LEU A 193 5.39 7.97 13.56
CA LEU A 193 6.75 7.61 13.96
C LEU A 193 7.76 8.33 13.05
N PRO A 194 7.97 9.62 13.24
CA PRO A 194 8.65 10.49 12.28
C PRO A 194 10.12 10.15 12.03
N ASN A 195 10.76 9.38 12.90
CA ASN A 195 12.16 8.95 12.77
C ASN A 195 12.32 7.47 12.42
N LEU A 196 11.21 6.76 12.13
CA LEU A 196 11.29 5.36 11.73
C LEU A 196 12.05 5.23 10.41
N ARG A 197 13.08 4.35 10.39
CA ARG A 197 13.96 4.11 9.23
C ARG A 197 13.85 2.70 8.68
N TYR A 198 13.58 1.74 9.54
CA TYR A 198 13.52 0.33 9.20
C TYR A 198 12.20 -0.26 9.69
N LEU A 199 11.42 -0.83 8.77
CA LEU A 199 10.17 -1.51 9.05
C LEU A 199 10.16 -2.87 8.35
N ASN A 200 10.19 -3.94 9.14
CA ASN A 200 10.10 -5.31 8.66
C ASN A 200 8.82 -5.97 9.18
N LEU A 201 7.95 -6.34 8.24
CA LEU A 201 6.70 -7.05 8.44
C LEU A 201 6.63 -8.32 7.57
N ALA A 202 7.79 -8.84 7.14
CA ALA A 202 7.88 -9.96 6.22
C ALA A 202 7.25 -11.24 6.77
N ASN A 203 6.77 -12.11 5.87
CA ASN A 203 6.22 -13.43 6.14
C ASN A 203 5.06 -13.42 7.16
N GLY A 204 4.25 -12.38 7.11
CA GLY A 204 3.09 -12.20 7.98
C GLY A 204 1.77 -12.48 7.25
N SER A 205 0.70 -12.00 7.87
CA SER A 205 -0.68 -12.07 7.34
C SER A 205 -1.21 -10.71 6.91
N LEU A 206 -0.30 -9.76 6.58
CA LEU A 206 -0.66 -8.37 6.27
C LEU A 206 -1.62 -8.32 5.07
N LEU A 207 -2.70 -7.56 5.22
CA LEU A 207 -3.68 -7.33 4.17
C LEU A 207 -3.46 -5.99 3.46
N GLU A 208 -2.98 -5.00 4.22
CA GLU A 208 -2.70 -3.65 3.73
C GLU A 208 -1.58 -3.01 4.54
N LEU A 209 -0.89 -2.03 3.97
CA LEU A 209 0.10 -1.19 4.65
C LEU A 209 -0.08 0.26 4.23
N GLU A 210 -0.58 1.06 5.14
CA GLU A 210 -0.71 2.51 4.98
C GLU A 210 0.50 3.21 5.58
N LEU A 211 1.31 3.84 4.75
CA LEU A 211 2.48 4.60 5.19
C LEU A 211 2.18 6.09 5.33
N GLY A 212 1.56 6.70 4.33
CA GLY A 212 1.23 8.13 4.31
C GLY A 212 2.40 9.02 4.77
N ASN A 213 2.09 10.13 5.42
CA ASN A 213 3.10 11.06 5.97
C ASN A 213 3.63 10.65 7.35
N ASN A 214 3.24 9.50 7.88
CA ASN A 214 3.58 9.10 9.25
C ASN A 214 5.05 8.70 9.43
N TYR A 215 5.75 8.39 8.32
CA TYR A 215 7.10 7.82 8.32
C TYR A 215 8.05 8.52 7.32
N PRO A 216 8.32 9.84 7.47
CA PRO A 216 9.08 10.62 6.47
C PRO A 216 10.58 10.24 6.40
N GLU A 217 11.14 9.56 7.41
CA GLU A 217 12.54 9.12 7.45
C GLU A 217 12.71 7.65 7.03
N LEU A 218 11.65 6.99 6.57
CA LEU A 218 11.65 5.56 6.25
C LEU A 218 12.59 5.29 5.07
N ARG A 219 13.50 4.31 5.27
CA ARG A 219 14.52 3.90 4.30
C ARG A 219 14.34 2.48 3.82
N ASP A 220 14.03 1.57 4.73
CA ASP A 220 13.91 0.16 4.43
C ASP A 220 12.51 -0.32 4.81
N VAL A 221 11.78 -0.86 3.84
CA VAL A 221 10.47 -1.51 4.02
C VAL A 221 10.56 -2.93 3.49
N ASP A 222 10.24 -3.89 4.35
CA ASP A 222 10.13 -5.30 3.98
C ASP A 222 8.75 -5.84 4.36
N ILE A 223 7.97 -6.17 3.34
CA ILE A 223 6.67 -6.84 3.45
C ILE A 223 6.65 -8.16 2.65
N THR A 224 7.83 -8.72 2.40
CA THR A 224 7.99 -9.99 1.69
C THR A 224 7.03 -11.05 2.24
N GLY A 225 6.42 -11.84 1.36
CA GLY A 225 5.60 -13.00 1.73
C GLY A 225 4.18 -12.69 2.21
N ASN A 226 3.77 -11.41 2.29
CA ASN A 226 2.42 -11.03 2.66
C ASN A 226 1.48 -11.13 1.43
N VAL A 227 0.95 -12.31 1.20
CA VAL A 227 0.12 -12.62 0.02
C VAL A 227 -1.23 -11.89 -0.02
N GLY A 228 -1.64 -11.27 1.08
CA GLY A 228 -2.86 -10.47 1.16
C GLY A 228 -2.72 -9.05 0.64
N VAL A 229 -1.48 -8.52 0.55
CA VAL A 229 -1.23 -7.13 0.13
C VAL A 229 -1.36 -7.00 -1.37
N THR A 230 -2.30 -6.17 -1.83
CA THR A 230 -2.58 -5.93 -3.26
C THR A 230 -2.11 -4.58 -3.75
N SER A 231 -1.80 -3.65 -2.85
CA SER A 231 -1.27 -2.32 -3.18
C SER A 231 -0.38 -1.79 -2.06
N ILE A 232 0.49 -0.85 -2.37
CA ILE A 232 1.28 -0.05 -1.42
C ILE A 232 1.52 1.33 -2.01
N ASP A 233 1.30 2.37 -1.20
CA ASP A 233 1.68 3.73 -1.56
C ASP A 233 2.96 4.14 -0.82
N VAL A 234 4.04 4.36 -1.56
CA VAL A 234 5.35 4.81 -1.07
C VAL A 234 5.70 6.23 -1.54
N THR A 235 4.74 6.95 -2.13
CA THR A 235 5.00 8.27 -2.75
C THR A 235 5.42 9.34 -1.75
N GLN A 236 5.14 9.15 -0.45
CA GLN A 236 5.53 10.07 0.62
C GLN A 236 6.87 9.70 1.28
N GLN A 237 7.48 8.55 0.91
CA GLN A 237 8.74 8.06 1.48
C GLN A 237 9.93 8.44 0.59
N ALA A 238 10.22 9.72 0.46
CA ALA A 238 11.27 10.24 -0.44
C ALA A 238 12.70 9.74 -0.11
N LYS A 239 12.93 9.22 1.10
CA LYS A 239 14.20 8.67 1.56
C LYS A 239 14.30 7.15 1.45
N LEU A 240 13.33 6.50 0.81
CA LEU A 240 13.28 5.04 0.69
C LEU A 240 14.48 4.54 -0.13
N GLU A 241 15.29 3.68 0.48
CA GLU A 241 16.49 3.06 -0.08
C GLU A 241 16.24 1.62 -0.50
N LYS A 242 15.40 0.89 0.26
CA LYS A 242 15.03 -0.51 -0.03
C LYS A 242 13.55 -0.74 0.10
N LEU A 243 13.00 -1.40 -0.91
CA LEU A 243 11.62 -1.86 -0.93
C LEU A 243 11.56 -3.33 -1.31
N LEU A 244 11.18 -4.17 -0.36
CA LEU A 244 11.06 -5.61 -0.53
C LEU A 244 9.57 -6.00 -0.42
N ILE A 245 8.96 -6.29 -1.56
CA ILE A 245 7.53 -6.62 -1.70
C ILE A 245 7.33 -8.00 -2.34
N LYS A 246 8.39 -8.80 -2.35
CA LYS A 246 8.38 -10.15 -2.93
C LYS A 246 7.24 -11.01 -2.39
N GLY A 247 6.53 -11.70 -3.29
CA GLY A 247 5.46 -12.65 -2.93
C GLY A 247 4.15 -12.01 -2.50
N THR A 248 4.01 -10.68 -2.65
CA THR A 248 2.73 -9.98 -2.49
C THR A 248 1.87 -10.08 -3.76
N LYS A 249 0.64 -9.56 -3.70
CA LYS A 249 -0.27 -9.48 -4.85
C LYS A 249 -0.38 -8.06 -5.41
N ILE A 250 0.66 -7.26 -5.22
CA ILE A 250 0.71 -5.89 -5.73
C ILE A 250 0.71 -5.92 -7.25
N THR A 251 -0.19 -5.14 -7.84
CA THR A 251 -0.41 -5.05 -9.29
C THR A 251 0.22 -3.82 -9.92
N GLU A 252 0.33 -2.73 -9.16
CA GLU A 252 0.88 -1.45 -9.59
C GLU A 252 1.80 -0.88 -8.49
N LEU A 253 2.84 -0.16 -8.90
CA LEU A 253 3.81 0.44 -7.98
C LEU A 253 4.26 1.79 -8.54
N ASN A 254 4.01 2.87 -7.80
CA ASN A 254 4.44 4.22 -8.16
C ASN A 254 5.69 4.59 -7.36
N LEU A 255 6.84 4.70 -8.05
CA LEU A 255 8.15 5.00 -7.45
C LEU A 255 8.69 6.38 -7.84
N ILE A 256 7.89 7.23 -8.45
CA ILE A 256 8.36 8.52 -9.01
C ILE A 256 8.99 9.43 -7.95
N ASN A 257 8.53 9.35 -6.71
CA ASN A 257 9.00 10.17 -5.59
C ASN A 257 10.05 9.48 -4.70
N ASN A 258 10.62 8.33 -5.12
CA ASN A 258 11.61 7.58 -4.35
C ASN A 258 13.01 7.61 -5.03
N PRO A 259 13.65 8.79 -5.20
CA PRO A 259 14.89 8.92 -5.96
C PRO A 259 16.09 8.26 -5.27
N GLU A 260 16.03 7.99 -3.97
CA GLU A 260 17.09 7.37 -3.19
C GLU A 260 17.06 5.82 -3.25
N LEU A 261 16.09 5.24 -3.96
CA LEU A 261 15.90 3.79 -4.02
C LEU A 261 17.13 3.11 -4.65
N ILE A 262 17.73 2.16 -3.88
CA ILE A 262 18.92 1.39 -4.23
C ILE A 262 18.56 -0.04 -4.58
N MET A 263 17.57 -0.62 -3.89
CA MET A 263 17.14 -2.01 -4.07
C MET A 263 15.62 -2.11 -4.15
N LEU A 264 15.14 -2.78 -5.18
CA LEU A 264 13.75 -3.19 -5.33
C LEU A 264 13.70 -4.71 -5.50
N ASP A 265 12.99 -5.40 -4.62
CA ASP A 265 12.57 -6.80 -4.82
C ASP A 265 11.05 -6.86 -4.93
N ALA A 266 10.57 -6.98 -6.15
CA ALA A 266 9.17 -7.18 -6.50
C ALA A 266 8.95 -8.54 -7.18
N SER A 267 9.76 -9.53 -6.82
CA SER A 267 9.64 -10.89 -7.33
C SER A 267 8.34 -11.54 -6.87
N ASN A 268 7.77 -12.38 -7.74
CA ASN A 268 6.52 -13.11 -7.46
C ASN A 268 5.36 -12.17 -7.04
N THR A 269 5.22 -11.06 -7.78
CA THR A 269 4.12 -10.10 -7.67
C THR A 269 3.25 -10.12 -8.93
N ASP A 270 2.11 -9.43 -8.89
CA ASP A 270 1.24 -9.29 -10.06
C ASP A 270 1.52 -8.00 -10.87
N ILE A 271 2.67 -7.34 -10.63
CA ILE A 271 3.05 -6.11 -11.34
C ILE A 271 3.22 -6.40 -12.85
N ALA A 272 2.43 -5.71 -13.65
CA ALA A 272 2.45 -5.82 -15.11
C ALA A 272 3.15 -4.65 -15.82
N LYS A 273 3.26 -3.51 -15.14
CA LYS A 273 3.95 -2.29 -15.61
C LYS A 273 4.76 -1.70 -14.47
N LEU A 274 5.94 -1.17 -14.78
CA LEU A 274 6.82 -0.54 -13.80
C LEU A 274 7.57 0.62 -14.46
N ASP A 275 7.40 1.82 -13.92
CA ASP A 275 8.16 3.01 -14.31
C ASP A 275 9.27 3.27 -13.29
N LEU A 276 10.51 3.23 -13.76
CA LEU A 276 11.72 3.47 -12.96
C LEU A 276 12.43 4.76 -13.34
N SER A 277 11.77 5.64 -14.10
CA SER A 277 12.38 6.88 -14.63
C SER A 277 12.92 7.82 -13.54
N GLY A 278 12.34 7.79 -12.34
CA GLY A 278 12.76 8.56 -11.16
C GLY A 278 13.88 7.94 -10.33
N ASN A 279 14.27 6.66 -10.57
CA ASN A 279 15.01 5.85 -9.60
C ASN A 279 16.46 5.54 -10.03
N LYS A 280 17.25 6.57 -10.32
CA LYS A 280 18.61 6.47 -10.90
C LYS A 280 19.64 5.72 -10.04
N ASN A 281 19.34 5.58 -8.75
CA ASN A 281 20.28 5.00 -7.76
C ASN A 281 20.10 3.48 -7.62
N ILE A 282 19.13 2.87 -8.30
CA ILE A 282 18.91 1.42 -8.23
C ILE A 282 20.18 0.68 -8.69
N THR A 283 20.64 -0.21 -7.81
CA THR A 283 21.76 -1.13 -8.05
C THR A 283 21.31 -2.59 -8.16
N THR A 284 20.20 -2.93 -7.50
CA THR A 284 19.66 -4.30 -7.47
C THR A 284 18.18 -4.26 -7.81
N LEU A 285 17.80 -5.04 -8.81
CA LEU A 285 16.44 -5.11 -9.34
C LEU A 285 16.02 -6.58 -9.49
N GLU A 286 15.18 -7.05 -8.58
CA GLU A 286 14.63 -8.40 -8.53
C GLU A 286 13.14 -8.35 -8.91
N LEU A 287 12.80 -8.89 -10.09
CA LEU A 287 11.46 -8.81 -10.68
C LEU A 287 10.97 -10.17 -11.19
N SER A 288 11.65 -11.26 -10.79
CA SER A 288 11.29 -12.61 -11.23
C SER A 288 9.84 -12.96 -10.88
N ASP A 289 9.22 -13.78 -11.72
CA ASP A 289 7.84 -14.25 -11.51
C ASP A 289 6.79 -13.12 -11.45
N SER A 290 7.10 -11.93 -11.98
CA SER A 290 6.14 -10.84 -12.13
C SER A 290 5.38 -10.94 -13.47
N LYS A 291 4.33 -10.11 -13.64
CA LYS A 291 3.54 -10.08 -14.88
C LYS A 291 4.11 -9.13 -15.94
N LEU A 292 5.31 -8.61 -15.75
CA LEU A 292 5.94 -7.65 -16.64
C LEU A 292 6.09 -8.23 -18.06
N SER A 293 5.68 -7.45 -19.04
CA SER A 293 5.91 -7.73 -20.48
C SER A 293 6.92 -6.76 -21.10
N ARG A 294 7.23 -5.66 -20.43
CA ARG A 294 8.18 -4.62 -20.83
C ARG A 294 8.86 -4.04 -19.60
N LEU A 295 10.10 -3.59 -19.77
CA LEU A 295 10.86 -2.92 -18.72
C LEU A 295 11.87 -1.96 -19.37
N ASN A 296 11.86 -0.70 -18.95
CA ASN A 296 12.86 0.29 -19.35
C ASN A 296 13.82 0.53 -18.17
N VAL A 297 15.09 0.25 -18.40
CA VAL A 297 16.17 0.43 -17.41
C VAL A 297 17.24 1.42 -17.87
N SER A 298 17.01 2.14 -18.97
CA SER A 298 18.03 3.00 -19.60
C SER A 298 18.62 4.08 -18.67
N ASN A 299 17.85 4.55 -17.69
CA ASN A 299 18.30 5.54 -16.69
C ASN A 299 19.02 4.93 -15.48
N LEU A 300 19.07 3.59 -15.33
CA LEU A 300 19.66 2.89 -14.20
C LEU A 300 21.16 2.62 -14.41
N ALA A 301 21.96 3.67 -14.61
CA ALA A 301 23.38 3.54 -14.92
C ALA A 301 24.22 2.82 -13.85
N ASN A 302 23.71 2.74 -12.61
CA ASN A 302 24.36 2.11 -11.47
C ASN A 302 23.95 0.65 -11.24
N LEU A 303 23.14 0.04 -12.14
CA LEU A 303 22.62 -1.30 -11.97
C LEU A 303 23.75 -2.35 -11.93
N TYR A 304 23.79 -3.17 -10.87
CA TYR A 304 24.68 -4.30 -10.69
C TYR A 304 24.03 -5.65 -10.98
N THR A 305 22.77 -5.78 -10.53
CA THR A 305 22.03 -7.05 -10.64
C THR A 305 20.64 -6.76 -11.18
N ILE A 306 20.27 -7.55 -12.18
CA ILE A 306 18.90 -7.60 -12.68
C ILE A 306 18.47 -9.05 -12.82
N ASN A 307 17.28 -9.34 -12.29
CA ASN A 307 16.62 -10.63 -12.42
C ASN A 307 15.17 -10.41 -12.87
N ILE A 308 14.84 -10.90 -14.06
CA ILE A 308 13.51 -10.84 -14.66
C ILE A 308 13.01 -12.24 -15.06
N ASP A 309 13.49 -13.28 -14.38
CA ASP A 309 13.12 -14.66 -14.63
C ASP A 309 11.60 -14.85 -14.62
N ASN A 310 11.11 -15.76 -15.47
CA ASN A 310 9.70 -16.13 -15.55
C ASN A 310 8.76 -14.97 -15.88
N THR A 311 9.26 -13.89 -16.50
CA THR A 311 8.43 -12.77 -16.98
C THR A 311 8.05 -12.94 -18.45
N LYS A 312 7.15 -12.09 -18.93
CA LYS A 312 6.74 -12.05 -20.35
C LYS A 312 7.58 -11.05 -21.16
N ILE A 313 8.68 -10.54 -20.63
CA ILE A 313 9.54 -9.58 -21.32
C ILE A 313 10.16 -10.24 -22.53
N GLN A 314 9.99 -9.60 -23.68
CA GLN A 314 10.51 -10.09 -24.96
C GLN A 314 11.79 -9.39 -25.40
N ARG A 315 12.09 -8.24 -24.79
CA ARG A 315 13.25 -7.42 -25.09
C ARG A 315 13.64 -6.60 -23.87
N ILE A 316 14.94 -6.45 -23.65
CA ILE A 316 15.50 -5.50 -22.70
C ILE A 316 16.79 -4.90 -23.25
N ASP A 317 16.96 -3.59 -23.08
CA ASP A 317 18.16 -2.84 -23.45
C ASP A 317 18.98 -2.58 -22.19
N LEU A 318 20.15 -3.21 -22.12
CA LEU A 318 21.12 -3.08 -21.02
C LEU A 318 22.37 -2.30 -21.48
N SER A 319 22.33 -1.60 -22.61
CA SER A 319 23.47 -0.89 -23.18
C SER A 319 24.01 0.27 -22.31
N HIS A 320 23.19 0.77 -21.38
CA HIS A 320 23.53 1.89 -20.51
C HIS A 320 24.07 1.48 -19.13
N GLN A 321 24.05 0.17 -18.78
CA GLN A 321 24.39 -0.34 -17.44
C GLN A 321 25.85 -0.70 -17.30
N ARG A 322 26.70 0.30 -17.07
CA ARG A 322 28.17 0.15 -17.04
C ARG A 322 28.73 -0.67 -15.89
N PHE A 323 27.95 -0.91 -14.83
CA PHE A 323 28.38 -1.62 -13.62
C PHE A 323 27.76 -3.02 -13.48
N LEU A 324 27.05 -3.48 -14.51
CA LEU A 324 26.30 -4.72 -14.48
C LEU A 324 27.20 -5.94 -14.23
N ARG A 325 26.82 -6.80 -13.28
CA ARG A 325 27.54 -8.00 -12.86
C ARG A 325 26.74 -9.27 -13.03
N SER A 326 25.44 -9.20 -12.82
CA SER A 326 24.57 -10.36 -12.89
C SER A 326 23.30 -10.01 -13.67
N VAL A 327 23.00 -10.84 -14.64
CA VAL A 327 21.79 -10.77 -15.47
C VAL A 327 21.13 -12.14 -15.46
N SER A 328 19.88 -12.22 -15.03
CA SER A 328 19.06 -13.41 -15.15
C SER A 328 17.77 -13.06 -15.90
N VAL A 329 17.56 -13.78 -17.00
CA VAL A 329 16.39 -13.60 -17.88
C VAL A 329 15.77 -14.97 -18.21
N ARG A 330 15.94 -15.96 -17.33
CA ARG A 330 15.51 -17.33 -17.51
C ARG A 330 14.00 -17.44 -17.70
N ASN A 331 13.59 -18.32 -18.63
CA ASN A 331 12.18 -18.61 -18.93
C ASN A 331 11.37 -17.34 -19.23
N THR A 332 11.96 -16.42 -20.00
CA THR A 332 11.31 -15.19 -20.48
C THR A 332 10.91 -15.30 -21.93
N GLY A 333 10.19 -14.28 -22.42
CA GLY A 333 9.91 -14.11 -23.85
C GLY A 333 11.06 -13.48 -24.64
N ILE A 334 12.25 -13.31 -24.04
CA ILE A 334 13.39 -12.61 -24.64
C ILE A 334 13.70 -13.17 -26.03
N GLN A 335 13.70 -12.30 -27.00
CA GLN A 335 14.16 -12.59 -28.36
C GLN A 335 15.62 -12.18 -28.51
N PHE A 336 16.01 -11.05 -27.93
CA PHE A 336 17.42 -10.66 -27.83
C PHE A 336 17.69 -9.71 -26.65
N LEU A 337 18.94 -9.66 -26.23
CA LEU A 337 19.43 -8.90 -25.11
C LEU A 337 20.51 -7.94 -25.61
N ASP A 338 20.30 -6.64 -25.44
CA ASP A 338 21.26 -5.63 -25.84
C ASP A 338 22.17 -5.23 -24.67
N MET A 339 23.48 -5.40 -24.86
CA MET A 339 24.51 -5.06 -23.89
C MET A 339 25.64 -4.21 -24.49
N HIS A 340 25.47 -3.64 -25.68
CA HIS A 340 26.53 -2.98 -26.44
C HIS A 340 27.23 -1.81 -25.76
N GLY A 341 26.58 -1.11 -24.86
CA GLY A 341 27.16 0.02 -24.13
C GLY A 341 27.69 -0.33 -22.74
N ALA A 342 27.46 -1.56 -22.28
CA ALA A 342 27.91 -2.05 -20.98
C ALA A 342 29.45 -2.23 -20.89
N ILE A 343 30.20 -1.75 -21.88
CA ILE A 343 31.63 -2.00 -22.16
C ILE A 343 32.59 -1.36 -21.14
N GLY A 344 32.11 -0.51 -20.22
CA GLY A 344 33.00 0.32 -19.38
C GLY A 344 33.77 -0.40 -18.27
N THR A 345 33.35 -1.59 -17.87
CA THR A 345 33.99 -2.32 -16.78
C THR A 345 33.81 -3.82 -16.96
N ASN A 346 34.78 -4.55 -17.37
CA ASN A 346 34.89 -6.02 -17.49
C ASN A 346 34.39 -6.80 -16.28
N ARG A 347 33.12 -6.66 -15.86
CA ARG A 347 32.65 -7.17 -14.57
C ARG A 347 31.39 -8.03 -14.65
N LEU A 348 30.77 -8.22 -15.82
CA LEU A 348 29.69 -9.19 -15.94
C LEU A 348 30.26 -10.58 -15.63
N ASN A 349 29.76 -11.20 -14.57
CA ASN A 349 30.21 -12.51 -14.12
C ASN A 349 29.13 -13.59 -14.17
N HIS A 350 27.88 -13.20 -14.41
CA HIS A 350 26.75 -14.11 -14.48
C HIS A 350 25.73 -13.65 -15.54
N LEU A 351 25.43 -14.54 -16.47
CA LEU A 351 24.34 -14.38 -17.45
C LEU A 351 23.55 -15.69 -17.52
N ASP A 352 22.28 -15.65 -17.10
CA ASP A 352 21.38 -16.80 -17.18
C ASP A 352 20.26 -16.54 -18.21
N MET A 353 20.31 -17.28 -19.30
CA MET A 353 19.31 -17.24 -20.41
C MET A 353 18.65 -18.61 -20.60
N ARG A 354 18.63 -19.47 -19.61
CA ARG A 354 17.98 -20.77 -19.70
C ARG A 354 16.49 -20.63 -20.01
N ASP A 355 15.98 -21.51 -20.83
CA ASP A 355 14.55 -21.64 -21.16
C ASP A 355 13.94 -20.42 -21.89
N CYS A 356 14.75 -19.53 -22.48
CA CYS A 356 14.30 -18.44 -23.37
C CYS A 356 13.93 -18.98 -24.77
N LYS A 357 12.73 -19.49 -24.92
CA LYS A 357 12.26 -20.23 -26.11
C LYS A 357 12.16 -19.39 -27.38
N ASN A 358 12.15 -18.07 -27.26
CA ASN A 358 11.98 -17.16 -28.40
C ASN A 358 13.31 -16.66 -28.95
N THR A 359 14.45 -17.04 -28.37
CA THR A 359 15.76 -16.72 -28.91
C THR A 359 16.03 -17.54 -30.17
N THR A 360 16.61 -16.88 -31.16
CA THR A 360 17.11 -17.52 -32.39
C THR A 360 18.64 -17.57 -32.38
N PRO A 361 19.29 -18.39 -33.21
CA PRO A 361 20.76 -18.36 -33.32
C PRO A 361 21.30 -16.94 -33.59
N GLN A 362 20.60 -16.17 -34.42
CA GLN A 362 20.97 -14.81 -34.77
C GLN A 362 20.84 -13.87 -33.57
N SER A 363 19.75 -13.96 -32.79
CA SER A 363 19.54 -13.13 -31.63
C SER A 363 20.52 -13.49 -30.49
N LEU A 364 20.90 -14.77 -30.34
CA LEU A 364 21.95 -15.18 -29.41
C LEU A 364 23.32 -14.66 -29.85
N ASN A 365 23.68 -14.80 -31.12
CA ASN A 365 24.91 -14.22 -31.70
C ASN A 365 24.97 -12.71 -31.47
N PHE A 366 23.85 -12.01 -31.62
CA PHE A 366 23.74 -10.61 -31.32
C PHE A 366 24.03 -10.31 -29.85
N THR A 367 23.36 -11.00 -28.92
CA THR A 367 23.59 -10.87 -27.48
C THR A 367 25.06 -11.12 -27.13
N PHE A 368 25.68 -12.13 -27.72
CA PHE A 368 27.08 -12.47 -27.43
C PHE A 368 28.06 -11.46 -28.04
N LYS A 369 27.82 -10.93 -29.23
CA LYS A 369 28.62 -9.83 -29.79
C LYS A 369 28.50 -8.55 -28.98
N ALA A 370 27.36 -8.32 -28.34
CA ALA A 370 27.11 -7.18 -27.45
C ALA A 370 27.75 -7.32 -26.07
N MET A 371 28.23 -8.52 -25.69
CA MET A 371 28.89 -8.72 -24.40
C MET A 371 30.25 -8.00 -24.35
N PRO A 372 30.62 -7.45 -23.19
CA PRO A 372 31.92 -6.81 -23.04
C PRO A 372 33.06 -7.80 -23.28
N SER A 373 34.04 -7.40 -24.11
CA SER A 373 35.25 -8.21 -24.36
C SER A 373 36.13 -8.23 -23.11
N HIS A 374 36.49 -9.42 -22.63
CA HIS A 374 37.44 -9.60 -21.55
C HIS A 374 38.87 -9.59 -22.09
N THR A 375 39.56 -8.47 -21.96
CA THR A 375 40.99 -8.37 -22.23
C THR A 375 41.75 -8.32 -20.90
N GLY A 376 42.12 -9.50 -20.34
CA GLY A 376 42.95 -9.58 -19.12
C GLY A 376 42.41 -10.56 -18.06
N ASN A 377 43.30 -11.18 -17.37
CA ASN A 377 43.26 -12.46 -16.65
C ASN A 377 42.45 -12.57 -15.36
N SER A 378 41.40 -11.78 -15.07
CA SER A 378 40.89 -11.81 -13.70
C SER A 378 39.39 -12.05 -13.50
N TYR A 379 38.56 -11.94 -14.48
CA TYR A 379 37.11 -12.06 -14.30
C TYR A 379 36.47 -12.87 -15.43
N ARG A 380 35.67 -13.86 -15.05
CA ARG A 380 34.96 -14.78 -15.96
C ARG A 380 33.49 -14.48 -15.95
N THR A 381 32.82 -14.54 -17.11
CA THR A 381 31.38 -14.54 -17.21
C THR A 381 30.89 -15.99 -17.30
N ASN A 382 30.08 -16.42 -16.33
CA ASN A 382 29.38 -17.69 -16.41
C ASN A 382 28.09 -17.47 -17.21
N VAL A 383 27.97 -18.13 -18.36
CA VAL A 383 26.78 -18.09 -19.21
C VAL A 383 26.04 -19.40 -19.10
N PHE A 384 24.75 -19.33 -18.75
CA PHE A 384 23.88 -20.51 -18.59
C PHE A 384 22.85 -20.52 -19.72
N LEU A 385 22.87 -21.57 -20.50
CA LEU A 385 21.90 -21.84 -21.58
C LEU A 385 21.27 -23.19 -21.33
N SER A 386 19.95 -23.33 -21.58
CA SER A 386 19.27 -24.63 -21.57
C SER A 386 19.37 -25.32 -22.91
N GLY A 387 19.01 -26.62 -22.97
CA GLY A 387 19.03 -27.41 -24.17
C GLY A 387 18.26 -26.79 -25.34
N SER A 388 17.13 -26.10 -25.08
CA SER A 388 16.37 -25.42 -26.11
C SER A 388 17.13 -24.25 -26.76
N ASN A 389 17.91 -23.51 -25.98
CA ASN A 389 18.76 -22.45 -26.47
C ASN A 389 20.03 -23.01 -27.13
N TYR A 390 20.55 -24.11 -26.60
CA TYR A 390 21.75 -24.77 -27.08
C TYR A 390 21.54 -25.42 -28.45
N GLU A 391 20.38 -26.02 -28.70
CA GLU A 391 20.02 -26.58 -30.00
C GLU A 391 19.90 -25.51 -31.10
N HIS A 392 19.58 -24.28 -30.74
CA HIS A 392 19.52 -23.14 -31.66
C HIS A 392 20.85 -22.40 -31.79
N ALA A 393 21.74 -22.51 -30.81
CA ALA A 393 23.06 -21.87 -30.76
C ALA A 393 24.13 -22.61 -31.61
N ASN A 394 23.75 -23.49 -32.51
CA ASN A 394 24.62 -24.42 -33.24
C ASN A 394 25.64 -23.78 -34.20
N THR A 395 26.04 -22.54 -33.96
CA THR A 395 27.08 -21.85 -34.75
C THR A 395 28.12 -21.13 -33.88
N GLY A 396 28.06 -21.25 -32.57
CA GLY A 396 29.07 -20.74 -31.64
C GLY A 396 29.74 -21.89 -30.87
N THR A 397 31.00 -22.18 -31.11
CA THR A 397 31.77 -23.07 -30.26
C THR A 397 32.03 -22.36 -28.91
N LEU A 398 31.45 -22.93 -27.84
CA LEU A 398 31.96 -22.69 -26.50
C LEU A 398 33.30 -23.44 -26.45
N ASP A 399 34.42 -22.76 -26.66
CA ASP A 399 35.73 -23.36 -26.45
C ASP A 399 35.96 -23.47 -24.94
N ASP A 400 35.97 -24.71 -24.48
CA ASP A 400 36.38 -25.09 -23.12
C ASP A 400 37.91 -25.11 -23.11
N ASP A 401 38.51 -23.91 -23.03
CA ASP A 401 39.97 -23.80 -22.90
C ASP A 401 40.34 -24.24 -21.48
N ALA A 402 41.41 -25.02 -21.35
CA ALA A 402 41.94 -25.62 -20.13
C ALA A 402 42.24 -24.63 -19.00
N ASP A 403 42.14 -23.34 -19.24
CA ASP A 403 42.27 -22.23 -18.29
C ASP A 403 40.96 -21.72 -17.70
N ASN A 404 39.83 -22.39 -17.96
CA ASN A 404 38.49 -21.97 -17.48
C ASN A 404 38.12 -20.50 -17.81
N SER A 405 38.67 -19.89 -18.81
CA SER A 405 38.19 -18.67 -19.39
C SER A 405 37.19 -19.03 -20.48
N TYR A 406 35.88 -18.85 -20.23
CA TYR A 406 34.88 -18.90 -21.30
C TYR A 406 35.17 -17.74 -22.26
N LYS A 407 36.03 -17.98 -23.28
CA LYS A 407 35.98 -17.21 -24.50
C LYS A 407 34.72 -17.67 -25.24
N LEU A 408 33.68 -16.85 -25.22
CA LEU A 408 32.68 -16.93 -26.27
C LEU A 408 33.39 -16.52 -27.57
N ASP A 409 34.05 -17.48 -28.23
CA ASP A 409 34.55 -17.27 -29.58
C ASP A 409 33.38 -17.40 -30.51
N VAL A 410 32.70 -16.28 -30.80
CA VAL A 410 31.65 -16.17 -31.80
C VAL A 410 32.29 -16.12 -33.17
N HIS A 411 33.14 -17.09 -33.48
CA HIS A 411 33.64 -17.38 -34.82
C HIS A 411 32.83 -18.48 -35.50
N GLY A 412 31.50 -18.39 -35.42
CA GLY A 412 30.62 -19.05 -36.35
C GLY A 412 30.41 -18.09 -37.53
N ASP A 413 30.48 -18.58 -38.74
CA ASP A 413 30.16 -17.82 -39.96
C ASP A 413 28.90 -16.98 -39.78
N ALA A 414 29.08 -15.70 -39.42
CA ALA A 414 28.02 -14.69 -39.40
C ALA A 414 27.54 -14.33 -40.83
N THR A 415 27.77 -15.22 -41.79
CA THR A 415 27.39 -15.09 -43.21
C THR A 415 26.15 -15.91 -43.58
N ALA A 416 25.45 -16.50 -42.62
CA ALA A 416 24.07 -16.89 -42.94
C ALA A 416 23.28 -15.58 -43.13
N SER A 417 23.10 -15.18 -44.37
CA SER A 417 22.21 -14.08 -44.74
C SER A 417 20.85 -14.37 -44.13
N MET A 418 20.42 -13.56 -43.19
CA MET A 418 19.05 -13.65 -42.70
C MET A 418 18.13 -13.33 -43.86
N ASP A 419 17.30 -14.28 -44.24
CA ASP A 419 16.25 -13.99 -45.21
C ASP A 419 15.32 -12.94 -44.63
N SER A 420 15.37 -11.74 -45.18
CA SER A 420 14.48 -10.66 -44.80
C SER A 420 13.03 -11.02 -45.08
N VAL A 421 12.13 -10.75 -44.19
CA VAL A 421 10.69 -10.95 -44.38
C VAL A 421 10.05 -9.71 -44.99
N ALA A 422 9.05 -9.92 -45.85
CA ALA A 422 8.34 -8.84 -46.50
C ALA A 422 7.40 -8.14 -45.51
N ILE A 423 7.38 -6.82 -45.51
CA ILE A 423 6.36 -6.04 -44.86
C ILE A 423 5.55 -5.24 -45.88
N THR A 424 4.25 -5.17 -45.64
CA THR A 424 3.33 -4.33 -46.42
C THR A 424 2.91 -3.16 -45.54
N MET A 425 3.32 -1.95 -45.93
CA MET A 425 2.93 -0.72 -45.25
C MET A 425 1.56 -0.26 -45.77
N GLN A 426 0.55 -0.27 -44.91
CA GLN A 426 -0.78 0.28 -45.23
C GLN A 426 -0.86 1.77 -44.91
N THR A 427 -1.62 2.49 -45.74
CA THR A 427 -1.91 3.91 -45.44
C THR A 427 -2.64 4.04 -44.09
N ALA A 428 -2.24 5.05 -43.35
CA ALA A 428 -2.92 5.38 -42.11
C ALA A 428 -4.39 5.73 -42.38
N GLU A 429 -5.30 5.21 -41.60
CA GLU A 429 -6.67 5.71 -41.56
C GLU A 429 -6.65 7.17 -41.04
N ASN A 430 -7.55 7.99 -41.57
CA ASN A 430 -7.72 9.40 -41.20
C ASN A 430 -6.57 10.38 -41.56
N GLY A 431 -5.66 10.01 -42.47
CA GLY A 431 -4.72 10.94 -43.08
C GLY A 431 -3.42 11.24 -42.33
N GLY A 432 -3.05 10.43 -41.33
CA GLY A 432 -1.73 10.47 -40.71
C GLY A 432 -0.61 9.95 -41.64
N SER A 433 0.63 10.23 -41.26
CA SER A 433 1.82 9.71 -41.91
C SER A 433 2.71 8.97 -40.93
N TYR A 434 3.55 8.06 -41.43
CA TYR A 434 4.51 7.35 -40.61
C TYR A 434 5.71 6.89 -41.42
N THR A 435 6.80 6.64 -40.71
CA THR A 435 7.98 5.97 -41.24
C THR A 435 8.33 4.80 -40.34
N LEU A 436 8.89 3.76 -40.92
CA LEU A 436 9.45 2.63 -40.19
C LEU A 436 10.97 2.68 -40.29
N SER A 437 11.61 2.33 -39.19
CA SER A 437 13.06 2.13 -39.15
C SER A 437 13.38 0.86 -38.37
N GLN A 438 14.43 0.18 -38.76
CA GLN A 438 14.89 -1.04 -38.11
C GLN A 438 16.37 -0.88 -37.69
N ILE A 439 16.78 -1.57 -36.66
CA ILE A 439 18.19 -1.66 -36.25
C ILE A 439 18.92 -2.48 -37.35
N PRO A 440 20.01 -1.96 -37.95
CA PRO A 440 20.78 -2.68 -38.97
C PRO A 440 21.53 -3.88 -38.41
N ASP A 441 21.86 -4.85 -39.26
CA ASP A 441 22.58 -6.10 -38.93
C ASP A 441 24.08 -5.89 -38.62
N ASP A 442 24.56 -4.65 -38.69
CA ASP A 442 25.98 -4.33 -38.43
C ASP A 442 26.36 -4.24 -36.92
N GLY A 443 25.40 -4.49 -36.05
CA GLY A 443 25.61 -4.55 -34.59
C GLY A 443 25.76 -3.20 -33.89
N TYR A 444 25.50 -2.07 -34.56
CA TYR A 444 25.48 -0.74 -33.96
C TYR A 444 24.05 -0.27 -33.69
N PHE A 445 23.61 -0.32 -32.41
CA PHE A 445 22.26 0.11 -32.02
C PHE A 445 22.04 1.62 -31.98
N ALA A 446 23.04 2.42 -32.30
CA ALA A 446 22.92 3.88 -32.19
C ALA A 446 22.06 4.51 -33.30
N THR A 447 21.75 3.78 -34.35
CA THR A 447 20.99 4.33 -35.48
C THR A 447 19.96 3.33 -36.02
N TYR A 448 18.70 3.76 -36.06
CA TYR A 448 17.64 3.08 -36.80
C TYR A 448 17.73 3.49 -38.27
N GLU A 449 17.78 2.52 -39.18
CA GLU A 449 17.74 2.81 -40.60
C GLU A 449 16.33 2.73 -41.18
N PRO A 450 15.98 3.62 -42.13
CA PRO A 450 14.67 3.59 -42.79
C PRO A 450 14.39 2.27 -43.48
N VAL A 451 13.19 1.74 -43.30
CA VAL A 451 12.75 0.46 -43.85
C VAL A 451 11.80 0.69 -45.03
N THR A 452 12.06 0.02 -46.12
CA THR A 452 11.18 -0.01 -47.29
C THR A 452 10.92 -1.45 -47.74
N GLY A 453 9.76 -2.02 -47.33
CA GLY A 453 9.23 -3.26 -47.88
C GLY A 453 9.82 -4.57 -47.38
N LYS A 454 10.96 -4.57 -46.68
CA LYS A 454 11.55 -5.76 -46.07
C LYS A 454 12.24 -5.43 -44.73
N VAL A 455 12.16 -6.35 -43.78
CA VAL A 455 12.77 -6.24 -42.47
C VAL A 455 13.45 -7.55 -42.08
N LEU A 456 14.40 -7.48 -41.18
CA LEU A 456 15.01 -8.64 -40.54
C LEU A 456 14.04 -9.20 -39.49
N PRO A 457 13.68 -10.50 -39.56
CA PRO A 457 12.78 -11.09 -38.58
C PRO A 457 13.43 -11.14 -37.20
N GLY A 458 12.63 -10.85 -36.15
CA GLY A 458 13.11 -10.86 -34.78
C GLY A 458 13.85 -9.61 -34.32
N PHE A 459 14.05 -8.61 -35.22
CA PHE A 459 14.69 -7.33 -34.87
C PHE A 459 13.65 -6.23 -34.61
N PRO A 460 13.92 -5.29 -33.72
CA PRO A 460 12.98 -4.21 -33.43
C PRO A 460 12.75 -3.32 -34.66
N ILE A 461 11.49 -3.01 -34.87
CA ILE A 461 11.05 -2.02 -35.83
C ILE A 461 10.46 -0.87 -35.01
N LYS A 462 10.96 0.34 -35.24
CA LYS A 462 10.41 1.57 -34.66
C LYS A 462 9.49 2.22 -35.68
N ILE A 463 8.32 2.63 -35.22
CA ILE A 463 7.39 3.46 -36.00
C ILE A 463 7.46 4.91 -35.48
N ASP A 464 7.80 5.84 -36.37
CA ASP A 464 7.69 7.28 -36.13
C ASP A 464 6.45 7.77 -36.85
N ALA A 465 5.38 7.99 -36.12
CA ALA A 465 4.07 8.33 -36.66
C ALA A 465 3.71 9.79 -36.37
N THR A 466 3.20 10.48 -37.41
CA THR A 466 2.66 11.83 -37.25
C THR A 466 1.15 11.77 -37.41
N ALA A 467 0.46 12.02 -36.30
CA ALA A 467 -0.98 12.03 -36.25
C ALA A 467 -1.58 13.23 -37.02
N PRO A 468 -2.75 13.08 -37.66
CA PRO A 468 -3.51 14.20 -38.23
C PRO A 468 -3.88 15.20 -37.14
N THR A 469 -4.23 16.43 -37.50
CA THR A 469 -4.64 17.49 -36.57
C THR A 469 -5.83 17.02 -35.73
N GLY A 470 -5.68 17.02 -34.42
CA GLY A 470 -6.71 16.60 -33.45
C GLY A 470 -6.74 15.09 -33.16
N ALA A 471 -5.80 14.30 -33.71
CA ALA A 471 -5.65 12.88 -33.40
C ALA A 471 -4.31 12.60 -32.69
N LYS A 472 -4.20 11.47 -32.01
CA LYS A 472 -2.96 10.99 -31.36
C LYS A 472 -2.61 9.60 -31.90
N PHE A 473 -1.34 9.26 -31.87
CA PHE A 473 -0.89 7.92 -32.18
C PHE A 473 -1.28 6.97 -31.04
N VAL A 474 -2.05 5.94 -31.34
CA VAL A 474 -2.54 4.93 -30.38
C VAL A 474 -1.62 3.71 -30.36
N GLY A 475 -1.05 3.35 -31.52
CA GLY A 475 -0.21 2.17 -31.65
C GLY A 475 -0.09 1.72 -33.12
N VAL A 476 0.41 0.52 -33.32
CA VAL A 476 0.58 -0.09 -34.65
C VAL A 476 -0.19 -1.41 -34.71
N GLU A 477 -0.97 -1.59 -35.76
CA GLU A 477 -1.61 -2.87 -36.08
C GLU A 477 -0.65 -3.71 -36.89
N VAL A 478 -0.31 -4.90 -36.44
CA VAL A 478 0.55 -5.87 -37.10
C VAL A 478 -0.26 -7.12 -37.36
N ASN A 479 -0.50 -7.43 -38.64
CA ASN A 479 -1.36 -8.55 -39.06
C ASN A 479 -2.76 -8.55 -38.39
N GLY A 480 -3.36 -7.38 -38.25
CA GLY A 480 -4.67 -7.21 -37.58
C GLY A 480 -4.64 -7.16 -36.06
N LYS A 481 -3.47 -7.26 -35.42
CA LYS A 481 -3.32 -7.14 -33.98
C LYS A 481 -2.70 -5.79 -33.60
N LEU A 482 -3.40 -5.03 -32.78
CA LEU A 482 -2.91 -3.75 -32.27
C LEU A 482 -1.80 -3.97 -31.22
N ILE A 483 -0.68 -3.28 -31.42
CA ILE A 483 0.43 -3.15 -30.49
C ILE A 483 0.49 -1.68 -30.05
N ALA A 484 0.18 -1.38 -28.81
CA ALA A 484 0.15 -0.02 -28.27
C ALA A 484 1.56 0.55 -28.00
N ASP A 485 2.55 0.21 -28.82
CA ASP A 485 3.93 0.67 -28.69
C ASP A 485 4.43 1.22 -30.03
N SER A 486 5.38 2.13 -29.95
CA SER A 486 6.11 2.63 -31.10
C SER A 486 7.24 1.70 -31.54
N ILE A 487 7.52 0.62 -30.82
CA ILE A 487 8.54 -0.40 -31.16
C ILE A 487 7.92 -1.79 -31.09
N PHE A 488 8.07 -2.58 -32.16
CA PHE A 488 7.52 -3.92 -32.28
C PHE A 488 8.45 -4.83 -33.08
N VAL A 489 8.17 -6.12 -33.12
CA VAL A 489 8.96 -7.14 -33.83
C VAL A 489 8.05 -7.93 -34.75
N VAL A 490 8.56 -8.37 -35.87
CA VAL A 490 7.89 -9.32 -36.76
C VAL A 490 8.81 -10.54 -36.97
N SER A 491 8.23 -11.74 -36.93
CA SER A 491 8.94 -13.00 -37.18
C SER A 491 8.68 -13.55 -38.58
N GLU A 492 7.67 -13.05 -39.27
CA GLU A 492 7.20 -13.47 -40.59
C GLU A 492 6.70 -12.27 -41.40
N ALA A 493 6.29 -12.51 -42.63
CA ALA A 493 5.72 -11.45 -43.44
C ALA A 493 4.52 -10.77 -42.73
N ALA A 494 4.54 -9.45 -42.70
CA ALA A 494 3.59 -8.69 -41.91
C ALA A 494 2.97 -7.52 -42.67
N VAL A 495 1.69 -7.26 -42.37
CA VAL A 495 0.97 -6.06 -42.77
C VAL A 495 1.00 -5.10 -41.60
N ILE A 496 1.53 -3.88 -41.81
CA ILE A 496 1.73 -2.88 -40.77
C ILE A 496 0.89 -1.65 -41.04
N LYS A 497 0.11 -1.21 -40.07
CA LYS A 497 -0.79 -0.08 -40.17
C LYS A 497 -0.72 0.76 -38.88
N PRO A 498 -0.41 2.05 -38.94
CA PRO A 498 -0.52 2.90 -37.75
C PRO A 498 -1.98 3.14 -37.42
N VAL A 499 -2.27 3.19 -36.09
CA VAL A 499 -3.59 3.50 -35.57
C VAL A 499 -3.53 4.85 -34.89
N PHE A 500 -4.42 5.75 -35.33
CA PHE A 500 -4.58 7.06 -34.72
C PHE A 500 -5.96 7.17 -34.08
N SER A 501 -6.06 7.87 -32.94
CA SER A 501 -7.35 8.25 -32.37
C SER A 501 -8.14 9.11 -33.37
N VAL A 502 -9.45 8.99 -33.38
CA VAL A 502 -10.31 9.93 -34.13
C VAL A 502 -10.43 11.22 -33.31
N SER A 503 -10.56 12.35 -33.98
CA SER A 503 -10.85 13.64 -33.35
C SER A 503 -12.12 13.52 -32.48
N GLY A 504 -11.95 13.51 -31.14
CA GLY A 504 -13.00 13.26 -30.16
C GLY A 504 -12.72 12.12 -29.17
N ASP A 505 -11.70 11.28 -29.40
CA ASP A 505 -11.32 10.17 -28.51
C ASP A 505 -10.32 10.59 -27.40
N ASP A 506 -10.19 11.90 -27.14
CA ASP A 506 -9.45 12.41 -25.98
C ASP A 506 -10.22 12.17 -24.65
N ASP A 507 -11.51 11.81 -24.77
CA ASP A 507 -12.35 11.48 -23.64
C ASP A 507 -12.20 10.01 -23.28
N TYR A 508 -11.62 9.72 -22.12
CA TYR A 508 -11.58 8.37 -21.59
C TYR A 508 -11.74 8.35 -20.09
N ILE A 509 -12.19 7.20 -19.58
CA ILE A 509 -12.20 6.86 -18.15
C ILE A 509 -11.30 5.64 -17.98
N LYS A 510 -10.44 5.66 -16.99
CA LYS A 510 -9.64 4.51 -16.60
C LYS A 510 -10.08 3.95 -15.26
N LEU A 511 -10.28 2.65 -15.20
CA LEU A 511 -10.57 1.92 -13.97
C LEU A 511 -9.38 1.03 -13.64
N THR A 512 -8.91 1.07 -12.40
CA THR A 512 -7.96 0.09 -11.88
C THR A 512 -8.75 -1.04 -11.24
N VAL A 513 -8.48 -2.27 -11.70
CA VAL A 513 -9.27 -3.47 -11.37
C VAL A 513 -8.37 -4.69 -11.27
N PRO A 514 -8.73 -5.75 -10.51
CA PRO A 514 -8.01 -7.01 -10.54
C PRO A 514 -8.14 -7.71 -11.90
N THR A 515 -7.15 -8.51 -12.27
CA THR A 515 -7.14 -9.30 -13.51
C THR A 515 -8.07 -10.52 -13.40
N GLY A 516 -8.73 -10.89 -14.50
CA GLY A 516 -9.55 -12.10 -14.61
C GLY A 516 -10.89 -12.00 -13.90
N ILE A 517 -11.34 -10.79 -13.58
CA ILE A 517 -12.63 -10.52 -12.93
C ILE A 517 -13.67 -10.14 -13.99
N ASP A 518 -14.86 -10.72 -13.87
CA ASP A 518 -16.00 -10.31 -14.67
C ASP A 518 -16.48 -8.93 -14.20
N GLN A 519 -16.50 -7.98 -15.10
CA GLN A 519 -16.97 -6.62 -14.87
C GLN A 519 -18.36 -6.44 -15.42
N GLN A 520 -19.19 -5.72 -14.70
CA GLN A 520 -20.47 -5.22 -15.20
C GLN A 520 -20.66 -3.78 -14.74
N PHE A 521 -20.83 -2.87 -15.69
CA PHE A 521 -21.13 -1.48 -15.42
C PHE A 521 -22.12 -0.90 -16.42
N PHE A 522 -22.60 0.30 -16.14
CA PHE A 522 -23.59 0.94 -16.98
C PHE A 522 -23.06 2.29 -17.48
N LEU A 523 -23.19 2.53 -18.77
CA LEU A 523 -22.78 3.78 -19.42
C LEU A 523 -23.97 4.44 -20.08
N SER A 524 -23.97 5.77 -20.10
CA SER A 524 -24.94 6.54 -20.90
C SER A 524 -24.27 7.74 -21.57
N VAL A 525 -24.87 8.19 -22.66
CA VAL A 525 -24.41 9.37 -23.43
C VAL A 525 -25.57 10.38 -23.52
N ASN A 526 -25.26 11.61 -23.89
CA ASN A 526 -26.30 12.63 -24.13
C ASN A 526 -26.68 12.63 -25.62
N GLY A 527 -27.99 12.63 -25.91
CA GLY A 527 -28.52 12.72 -27.25
C GLY A 527 -28.58 11.40 -27.99
N GLU A 528 -28.00 11.34 -29.21
CA GLU A 528 -27.97 10.15 -30.05
C GLU A 528 -27.01 9.07 -29.51
N ASP A 529 -27.31 7.82 -29.88
CA ASP A 529 -26.45 6.66 -29.54
C ASP A 529 -25.04 6.87 -30.08
N LYS A 530 -24.02 6.63 -29.23
CA LYS A 530 -22.58 6.77 -29.56
C LYS A 530 -21.87 5.43 -29.45
N ASP A 531 -20.89 5.24 -30.32
CA ASP A 531 -19.94 4.13 -30.16
C ASP A 531 -18.90 4.51 -29.13
N VAL A 532 -18.75 3.68 -28.11
CA VAL A 532 -17.72 3.74 -27.05
C VAL A 532 -16.84 2.54 -27.21
N SER A 533 -15.53 2.70 -27.11
CA SER A 533 -14.57 1.60 -27.22
C SER A 533 -14.00 1.25 -25.85
N ILE A 534 -13.91 -0.03 -25.54
CA ILE A 534 -13.46 -0.50 -24.24
C ILE A 534 -12.25 -1.41 -24.43
N ASP A 535 -11.17 -1.07 -23.76
CA ASP A 535 -10.00 -1.92 -23.58
C ASP A 535 -10.11 -2.62 -22.21
N TRP A 536 -10.20 -3.94 -22.22
CA TRP A 536 -10.28 -4.75 -21.00
C TRP A 536 -8.93 -5.07 -20.39
N GLY A 537 -7.87 -4.40 -20.85
CA GLY A 537 -6.51 -4.53 -20.34
C GLY A 537 -5.60 -5.42 -21.18
N ASP A 538 -6.03 -5.80 -22.38
CA ASP A 538 -5.23 -6.53 -23.38
C ASP A 538 -4.81 -5.66 -24.57
N GLY A 539 -5.27 -4.40 -24.61
CA GLY A 539 -5.05 -3.47 -25.72
C GLY A 539 -5.99 -3.69 -26.90
N GLU A 540 -6.93 -4.65 -26.83
CA GLU A 540 -7.96 -4.85 -27.86
C GLU A 540 -9.20 -3.99 -27.54
N LEU A 541 -9.69 -3.26 -28.56
CA LEU A 541 -10.82 -2.37 -28.39
C LEU A 541 -12.14 -3.07 -28.73
N VAL A 542 -13.00 -3.24 -27.75
CA VAL A 542 -14.37 -3.73 -27.93
C VAL A 542 -15.31 -2.55 -28.12
N LYS A 543 -15.96 -2.43 -29.26
CA LYS A 543 -16.94 -1.37 -29.51
C LYS A 543 -18.31 -1.72 -28.91
N VAL A 544 -18.87 -0.79 -28.18
CA VAL A 544 -20.18 -0.88 -27.54
C VAL A 544 -21.01 0.32 -27.96
N LYS A 545 -22.24 0.09 -28.43
CA LYS A 545 -23.16 1.16 -28.72
C LYS A 545 -23.88 1.60 -27.46
N VAL A 546 -23.53 2.78 -26.95
CA VAL A 546 -24.05 3.36 -25.72
C VAL A 546 -25.20 4.31 -26.05
N LYS A 547 -26.29 4.17 -25.30
CA LYS A 547 -27.53 4.93 -25.46
C LYS A 547 -27.64 6.10 -24.49
N SER A 548 -28.64 6.94 -24.66
CA SER A 548 -28.99 7.99 -23.69
C SER A 548 -29.59 7.42 -22.38
N THR A 549 -30.04 6.15 -22.39
CA THR A 549 -30.42 5.40 -21.20
C THR A 549 -29.26 4.48 -20.79
N PRO A 550 -29.16 4.08 -19.51
CA PRO A 550 -28.10 3.20 -19.04
C PRO A 550 -27.95 1.95 -19.89
N THR A 551 -26.81 1.79 -20.51
CA THR A 551 -26.45 0.64 -21.35
C THR A 551 -25.54 -0.28 -20.55
N THR A 552 -25.93 -1.54 -20.37
CA THR A 552 -25.13 -2.53 -19.69
C THR A 552 -23.92 -2.91 -20.50
N VAL A 553 -22.74 -2.86 -19.89
CA VAL A 553 -21.47 -3.27 -20.44
C VAL A 553 -20.93 -4.40 -19.57
N VAL A 554 -20.57 -5.51 -20.20
CA VAL A 554 -19.99 -6.67 -19.52
C VAL A 554 -18.72 -7.12 -20.23
N GLY A 555 -17.74 -7.56 -19.48
CA GLY A 555 -16.49 -8.11 -19.98
C GLY A 555 -15.62 -8.65 -18.88
N GLN A 556 -14.63 -9.44 -19.25
CA GLN A 556 -13.66 -9.97 -18.31
C GLN A 556 -12.34 -9.20 -18.44
N THR A 557 -11.76 -8.81 -17.34
CA THR A 557 -10.48 -8.08 -17.32
C THR A 557 -9.33 -9.00 -17.73
N SER A 558 -8.57 -8.58 -18.73
CA SER A 558 -7.36 -9.25 -19.19
C SER A 558 -6.09 -8.67 -18.56
N GLY A 559 -6.20 -7.46 -18.01
CA GLY A 559 -5.15 -6.73 -17.30
C GLY A 559 -5.69 -6.06 -16.03
N THR A 560 -4.89 -5.21 -15.41
CA THR A 560 -5.26 -4.47 -14.20
C THR A 560 -5.95 -3.13 -14.48
N THR A 561 -6.13 -2.78 -15.75
CA THR A 561 -6.74 -1.51 -16.15
C THR A 561 -7.80 -1.76 -17.20
N VAL A 562 -9.00 -1.24 -16.99
CA VAL A 562 -10.03 -1.11 -18.03
C VAL A 562 -10.04 0.34 -18.49
N THR A 563 -9.94 0.57 -19.80
CA THR A 563 -10.03 1.92 -20.36
C THR A 563 -11.25 2.05 -21.25
N ILE A 564 -12.09 3.03 -20.97
CA ILE A 564 -13.33 3.34 -21.67
C ILE A 564 -13.09 4.60 -22.48
N TYR A 565 -13.01 4.48 -23.81
CA TYR A 565 -12.77 5.58 -24.73
C TYR A 565 -14.09 6.11 -25.29
N GLY A 566 -14.30 7.42 -25.20
CA GLY A 566 -15.44 8.14 -25.72
C GLY A 566 -16.14 8.99 -24.63
N ALA A 567 -16.78 10.08 -25.07
CA ALA A 567 -17.47 11.02 -24.21
C ALA A 567 -18.76 10.40 -23.64
N VAL A 568 -18.70 9.86 -22.44
CA VAL A 568 -19.87 9.40 -21.69
C VAL A 568 -20.35 10.48 -20.71
N THR A 569 -21.66 10.53 -20.50
CA THR A 569 -22.28 11.51 -19.59
C THR A 569 -22.81 10.89 -18.31
N GLY A 570 -22.95 9.57 -18.26
CA GLY A 570 -23.26 8.82 -17.06
C GLY A 570 -22.44 7.54 -17.01
N ALA A 571 -21.91 7.24 -15.84
CA ALA A 571 -21.16 6.04 -15.57
C ALA A 571 -21.54 5.48 -14.19
N ASP A 572 -21.94 4.23 -14.17
CA ASP A 572 -22.22 3.50 -12.94
C ASP A 572 -21.32 2.26 -12.89
N PHE A 573 -20.31 2.32 -12.04
CA PHE A 573 -19.31 1.30 -11.80
C PHE A 573 -19.55 0.56 -10.48
N SER A 574 -20.74 0.65 -9.93
CA SER A 574 -21.09 0.07 -8.63
C SER A 574 -20.87 -1.43 -8.57
N SER A 575 -20.46 -1.92 -7.41
CA SER A 575 -20.46 -3.35 -7.08
C SER A 575 -21.71 -3.72 -6.29
N TYR A 576 -22.31 -4.86 -6.61
CA TYR A 576 -23.45 -5.45 -5.93
C TYR A 576 -23.21 -6.96 -5.72
N PRO A 577 -22.30 -7.35 -4.81
CA PRO A 577 -21.89 -8.77 -4.66
C PRO A 577 -23.06 -9.72 -4.38
N GLY A 578 -24.12 -9.23 -3.72
CA GLY A 578 -25.33 -10.01 -3.41
C GLY A 578 -26.15 -10.44 -4.64
N VAL A 579 -25.94 -9.82 -5.80
CA VAL A 579 -26.58 -10.16 -7.08
C VAL A 579 -25.55 -10.57 -8.14
N GLY A 580 -24.29 -10.83 -7.73
CA GLY A 580 -23.26 -11.36 -8.61
C GLY A 580 -22.49 -10.32 -9.41
N VAL A 581 -22.60 -9.02 -9.08
CA VAL A 581 -21.80 -7.94 -9.67
C VAL A 581 -20.76 -7.50 -8.63
N ASP A 582 -19.49 -7.80 -8.86
CA ASP A 582 -18.40 -7.47 -7.94
C ASP A 582 -17.19 -6.94 -8.75
N ASN A 583 -17.24 -5.65 -9.06
CA ASN A 583 -16.30 -4.99 -9.96
C ASN A 583 -14.91 -4.79 -9.32
N LYS A 584 -14.82 -4.71 -7.99
CA LYS A 584 -13.56 -4.57 -7.23
C LYS A 584 -12.65 -3.46 -7.75
N ILE A 585 -13.23 -2.31 -8.08
CA ILE A 585 -12.46 -1.18 -8.60
C ILE A 585 -11.72 -0.53 -7.43
N THR A 586 -10.42 -0.30 -7.61
CA THR A 586 -9.55 0.29 -6.58
C THR A 586 -9.18 1.74 -6.89
N ALA A 587 -9.23 2.16 -8.16
CA ALA A 587 -9.03 3.54 -8.55
C ALA A 587 -9.79 3.88 -9.83
N VAL A 588 -10.13 5.16 -9.98
CA VAL A 588 -10.82 5.70 -11.13
C VAL A 588 -10.08 6.98 -11.58
N ASP A 589 -9.63 7.03 -12.85
CA ASP A 589 -9.10 8.25 -13.48
C ASP A 589 -10.16 8.86 -14.38
N LEU A 590 -10.65 10.02 -13.98
CA LEU A 590 -11.70 10.81 -14.63
C LEU A 590 -11.16 12.06 -15.33
N SER A 591 -9.83 12.25 -15.33
CA SER A 591 -9.18 13.49 -15.76
C SER A 591 -9.41 13.84 -17.23
N HIS A 592 -9.82 12.86 -18.04
CA HIS A 592 -10.00 12.99 -19.49
C HIS A 592 -11.46 12.87 -19.95
N ASN A 593 -12.41 12.59 -19.07
CA ASN A 593 -13.84 12.60 -19.41
C ASN A 593 -14.57 13.67 -18.61
N ILE A 594 -14.52 14.91 -19.09
CA ILE A 594 -15.11 16.08 -18.39
C ILE A 594 -16.62 16.19 -18.54
N HIS A 595 -17.27 15.30 -19.30
CA HIS A 595 -18.68 15.37 -19.68
C HIS A 595 -19.62 14.65 -18.74
N LEU A 596 -19.08 13.99 -17.69
CA LEU A 596 -19.90 13.25 -16.73
C LEU A 596 -20.85 14.18 -15.96
N ARG A 597 -22.13 13.78 -15.95
CA ARG A 597 -23.20 14.35 -15.11
C ARG A 597 -23.59 13.44 -13.98
N SER A 598 -23.44 12.12 -14.16
CA SER A 598 -23.74 11.14 -13.13
C SER A 598 -22.60 10.14 -13.03
N LEU A 599 -22.12 9.93 -11.82
CA LEU A 599 -21.08 8.97 -11.52
C LEU A 599 -21.47 8.17 -10.27
N SER A 600 -21.41 6.85 -10.35
CA SER A 600 -21.50 5.96 -9.21
C SER A 600 -20.31 5.02 -9.16
N THR A 601 -19.66 4.95 -8.00
CA THR A 601 -18.60 4.01 -7.68
C THR A 601 -18.91 3.19 -6.41
N TYR A 602 -20.20 3.07 -6.10
CA TYR A 602 -20.74 2.44 -4.90
C TYR A 602 -20.17 1.03 -4.65
N MET A 603 -19.81 0.74 -3.40
CA MET A 603 -19.30 -0.57 -2.94
C MET A 603 -18.04 -1.05 -3.69
N ASN A 604 -17.08 -0.16 -3.91
CA ASN A 604 -15.75 -0.50 -4.42
C ASN A 604 -14.67 -0.17 -3.36
N SER A 605 -13.41 -0.46 -3.64
CA SER A 605 -12.29 -0.18 -2.71
C SER A 605 -11.48 1.04 -3.20
N ILE A 606 -12.18 2.14 -3.49
CA ILE A 606 -11.55 3.37 -3.99
C ILE A 606 -11.12 4.22 -2.80
N THR A 607 -9.83 4.52 -2.69
CA THR A 607 -9.27 5.29 -1.57
C THR A 607 -9.25 6.80 -1.82
N SER A 608 -9.31 7.22 -3.08
CA SER A 608 -9.40 8.63 -3.47
C SER A 608 -10.12 8.79 -4.81
N ILE A 609 -10.82 9.90 -4.98
CA ILE A 609 -11.50 10.23 -6.23
C ILE A 609 -11.33 11.73 -6.53
N ASP A 610 -10.83 12.06 -7.72
CA ASP A 610 -10.72 13.44 -8.20
C ASP A 610 -11.83 13.75 -9.19
N VAL A 611 -12.79 14.54 -8.75
CA VAL A 611 -13.92 15.03 -9.56
C VAL A 611 -13.80 16.52 -9.93
N SER A 612 -12.66 17.13 -9.64
CA SER A 612 -12.46 18.59 -9.79
C SER A 612 -12.68 19.14 -11.21
N LYS A 613 -12.46 18.28 -12.23
CA LYS A 613 -12.67 18.62 -13.64
C LYS A 613 -14.10 18.37 -14.14
N LEU A 614 -14.92 17.67 -13.37
CA LEU A 614 -16.28 17.32 -13.73
C LEU A 614 -17.27 18.44 -13.37
N THR A 615 -17.12 19.60 -14.00
CA THR A 615 -17.92 20.80 -13.69
C THR A 615 -19.41 20.67 -14.02
N ASP A 616 -19.79 19.68 -14.82
CA ASP A 616 -21.18 19.35 -15.17
C ASP A 616 -21.78 18.25 -14.29
N LEU A 617 -21.08 17.77 -13.26
CA LEU A 617 -21.53 16.69 -12.40
C LEU A 617 -22.75 17.11 -11.58
N GLU A 618 -23.84 16.37 -11.72
CA GLU A 618 -25.13 16.57 -11.06
C GLU A 618 -25.39 15.54 -9.95
N SER A 619 -24.83 14.33 -10.09
CA SER A 619 -24.99 13.23 -9.14
C SER A 619 -23.69 12.46 -8.94
N LEU A 620 -23.30 12.29 -7.69
CA LEU A 620 -22.15 11.47 -7.27
C LEU A 620 -22.57 10.50 -6.17
N ASP A 621 -22.30 9.21 -6.38
CA ASP A 621 -22.37 8.18 -5.33
C ASP A 621 -21.04 7.44 -5.24
N CYS A 622 -20.30 7.71 -4.17
CA CYS A 622 -19.05 7.05 -3.84
C CYS A 622 -19.14 6.37 -2.46
N SER A 623 -20.33 5.93 -2.08
CA SER A 623 -20.58 5.29 -0.79
C SER A 623 -20.00 3.89 -0.72
N TYR A 624 -19.69 3.43 0.51
CA TYR A 624 -19.04 2.13 0.77
C TYR A 624 -17.78 1.91 -0.06
N SER A 625 -16.94 2.92 -0.08
CA SER A 625 -15.58 2.88 -0.58
C SER A 625 -14.61 3.07 0.60
N ASP A 626 -13.33 3.27 0.33
CA ASP A 626 -12.31 3.49 1.35
C ASP A 626 -11.79 4.94 1.35
N LEU A 627 -12.67 5.89 0.98
CA LEU A 627 -12.30 7.31 0.88
C LEU A 627 -11.96 7.89 2.26
N THR A 628 -10.84 8.61 2.34
CA THR A 628 -10.42 9.35 3.55
C THR A 628 -10.76 10.83 3.48
N SER A 629 -10.88 11.39 2.28
CA SER A 629 -11.31 12.78 2.04
C SER A 629 -12.12 12.87 0.76
N LEU A 630 -12.92 13.92 0.62
CA LEU A 630 -13.67 14.19 -0.60
C LEU A 630 -13.76 15.70 -0.83
N ASP A 631 -13.27 16.18 -1.98
CA ASP A 631 -13.39 17.55 -2.43
C ASP A 631 -14.32 17.63 -3.65
N VAL A 632 -15.49 18.24 -3.46
CA VAL A 632 -16.46 18.53 -4.52
C VAL A 632 -16.66 20.05 -4.70
N SER A 633 -15.75 20.88 -4.19
CA SER A 633 -15.83 22.34 -4.24
C SER A 633 -15.91 22.93 -5.65
N LYS A 634 -15.50 22.17 -6.67
CA LYS A 634 -15.56 22.58 -8.10
C LYS A 634 -16.85 22.12 -8.82
N ASN A 635 -17.68 21.30 -8.18
CA ASN A 635 -18.86 20.69 -8.80
C ASN A 635 -20.13 21.49 -8.48
N SER A 636 -20.22 22.73 -8.98
CA SER A 636 -21.30 23.67 -8.64
C SER A 636 -22.69 23.26 -9.09
N LYS A 637 -22.80 22.30 -10.02
CA LYS A 637 -24.07 21.73 -10.48
C LYS A 637 -24.50 20.48 -9.72
N LEU A 638 -23.72 20.05 -8.70
CA LEU A 638 -24.04 18.85 -7.94
C LEU A 638 -25.32 19.04 -7.13
N ILE A 639 -26.29 18.15 -7.37
CA ILE A 639 -27.61 18.11 -6.74
C ILE A 639 -27.67 16.99 -5.71
N ASN A 640 -27.09 15.82 -6.04
CA ASN A 640 -27.11 14.63 -5.20
C ASN A 640 -25.68 14.19 -4.88
N LEU A 641 -25.36 14.11 -3.59
CA LEU A 641 -24.11 13.57 -3.10
C LEU A 641 -24.36 12.46 -2.08
N ARG A 642 -23.84 11.28 -2.37
CA ARG A 642 -23.77 10.14 -1.45
C ARG A 642 -22.31 9.72 -1.29
N ALA A 643 -21.83 9.76 -0.05
CA ALA A 643 -20.48 9.34 0.33
C ALA A 643 -20.49 8.62 1.68
N TYR A 644 -21.59 7.93 2.00
CA TYR A 644 -21.73 7.26 3.28
C TYR A 644 -20.95 5.95 3.36
N GLY A 645 -20.57 5.56 4.59
CA GLY A 645 -19.85 4.31 4.82
C GLY A 645 -18.41 4.35 4.30
N ASN A 646 -17.74 5.49 4.44
CA ASN A 646 -16.34 5.71 4.14
C ASN A 646 -15.55 6.05 5.42
N GLN A 647 -14.32 6.51 5.27
CA GLN A 647 -13.45 6.96 6.36
C GLN A 647 -13.17 8.48 6.24
N VAL A 648 -14.10 9.22 5.64
CA VAL A 648 -13.92 10.65 5.36
C VAL A 648 -13.91 11.44 6.67
N ASP A 649 -12.79 12.11 6.94
CA ASP A 649 -12.62 13.04 8.06
C ASP A 649 -12.83 14.51 7.63
N ASN A 650 -12.69 14.78 6.35
CA ASN A 650 -12.89 16.11 5.78
C ASN A 650 -13.59 16.04 4.41
N ILE A 651 -14.61 16.88 4.23
CA ILE A 651 -15.32 17.03 2.97
C ILE A 651 -15.50 18.52 2.64
N ASP A 652 -15.09 18.93 1.44
CA ASP A 652 -15.33 20.30 0.95
C ASP A 652 -16.49 20.33 -0.03
N ILE A 653 -17.65 20.83 0.47
CA ILE A 653 -18.88 21.03 -0.29
C ILE A 653 -19.21 22.52 -0.51
N THR A 654 -18.27 23.43 -0.22
CA THR A 654 -18.52 24.89 -0.26
C THR A 654 -18.90 25.39 -1.65
N GLY A 655 -18.48 24.71 -2.70
CA GLY A 655 -18.82 25.04 -4.09
C GLY A 655 -20.12 24.47 -4.60
N THR A 656 -20.75 23.51 -3.88
CA THR A 656 -21.97 22.79 -4.34
C THR A 656 -23.27 23.51 -3.97
N VAL A 657 -23.45 24.70 -4.52
CA VAL A 657 -24.56 25.61 -4.15
C VAL A 657 -25.95 25.10 -4.54
N ASP A 658 -26.04 24.14 -5.45
CA ASP A 658 -27.30 23.51 -5.90
C ASP A 658 -27.61 22.19 -5.18
N LEU A 659 -26.81 21.81 -4.19
CA LEU A 659 -26.95 20.54 -3.47
C LEU A 659 -28.29 20.49 -2.73
N ALA A 660 -29.10 19.49 -3.08
CA ALA A 660 -30.42 19.23 -2.49
C ALA A 660 -30.44 17.96 -1.63
N TYR A 661 -29.62 16.99 -1.94
CA TYR A 661 -29.50 15.71 -1.24
C TYR A 661 -28.05 15.46 -0.82
N LEU A 662 -27.83 15.31 0.49
CA LEU A 662 -26.52 15.01 1.06
C LEU A 662 -26.63 13.84 2.04
N ASP A 663 -25.95 12.73 1.76
CA ASP A 663 -25.80 11.60 2.68
C ASP A 663 -24.31 11.27 2.87
N VAL A 664 -23.78 11.62 4.04
CA VAL A 664 -22.40 11.37 4.45
C VAL A 664 -22.35 10.65 5.80
N LYS A 665 -23.40 9.86 6.11
CA LYS A 665 -23.45 9.07 7.34
C LYS A 665 -22.34 8.01 7.39
N ASN A 666 -22.02 7.54 8.60
CA ASN A 666 -20.98 6.52 8.83
C ASN A 666 -19.64 6.95 8.22
N ASN A 667 -19.13 8.08 8.66
CA ASN A 667 -17.79 8.62 8.36
C ASN A 667 -17.13 9.11 9.65
N TRP A 668 -16.04 9.84 9.55
CA TRP A 668 -15.29 10.36 10.69
C TRP A 668 -15.30 11.89 10.78
N LEU A 669 -16.32 12.54 10.23
CA LEU A 669 -16.42 14.00 10.20
C LEU A 669 -16.54 14.58 11.61
N GLU A 670 -15.65 15.48 11.98
CA GLU A 670 -15.75 16.28 13.21
C GLU A 670 -16.53 17.57 13.00
N SER A 671 -16.60 18.06 11.78
CA SER A 671 -17.35 19.25 11.39
C SER A 671 -17.77 19.17 9.93
N LEU A 672 -18.80 19.97 9.55
CA LEU A 672 -19.24 20.09 8.16
C LEU A 672 -19.72 21.53 7.92
N ASP A 673 -19.10 22.23 6.94
CA ASP A 673 -19.54 23.56 6.54
C ASP A 673 -20.68 23.49 5.54
N LEU A 674 -21.88 23.81 6.01
CA LEU A 674 -23.13 23.82 5.26
C LEU A 674 -23.56 25.23 4.82
N SER A 675 -22.77 26.27 5.07
CA SER A 675 -23.15 27.68 4.88
C SER A 675 -23.55 28.05 3.45
N HIS A 676 -23.10 27.30 2.46
CA HIS A 676 -23.35 27.51 1.04
C HIS A 676 -24.48 26.60 0.47
N ASN A 677 -24.93 25.58 1.22
CA ASN A 677 -25.85 24.53 0.70
C ASN A 677 -27.32 24.79 1.09
N LYS A 678 -27.82 25.98 0.77
CA LYS A 678 -29.11 26.48 1.22
C LYS A 678 -30.33 25.76 0.60
N LYS A 679 -30.10 24.97 -0.46
CA LYS A 679 -31.14 24.20 -1.18
C LYS A 679 -31.34 22.78 -0.63
N LEU A 680 -30.65 22.42 0.45
CA LEU A 680 -30.77 21.08 1.02
C LEU A 680 -32.20 20.78 1.44
N VAL A 681 -32.70 19.67 0.94
CA VAL A 681 -33.99 19.06 1.28
C VAL A 681 -33.82 17.83 2.15
N TYR A 682 -32.72 17.09 1.92
CA TYR A 682 -32.33 15.90 2.67
C TYR A 682 -30.88 16.06 3.16
N LEU A 683 -30.67 15.88 4.46
CA LEU A 683 -29.35 15.89 5.09
C LEU A 683 -29.19 14.71 6.04
N ASN A 684 -28.23 13.83 5.78
CA ASN A 684 -27.87 12.72 6.65
C ASN A 684 -26.37 12.76 6.98
N ILE A 685 -26.08 13.12 8.23
CA ILE A 685 -24.74 13.15 8.81
C ILE A 685 -24.64 12.21 10.03
N SER A 686 -25.54 11.23 10.14
CA SER A 686 -25.57 10.31 11.28
C SER A 686 -24.30 9.47 11.36
N SER A 687 -23.93 9.08 12.59
CA SER A 687 -22.75 8.24 12.85
C SER A 687 -21.46 8.88 12.33
N ASN A 688 -21.19 10.07 12.84
CA ASN A 688 -19.98 10.84 12.68
C ASN A 688 -19.51 11.36 14.05
N GLU A 689 -18.54 12.26 14.10
CA GLU A 689 -17.98 12.86 15.30
C GLU A 689 -18.41 14.34 15.50
N ILE A 690 -19.49 14.78 14.82
CA ILE A 690 -19.87 16.19 14.69
C ILE A 690 -20.37 16.76 16.03
N GLU A 691 -19.80 17.88 16.46
CA GLU A 691 -20.18 18.56 17.70
C GLU A 691 -21.25 19.66 17.48
N THR A 692 -21.27 20.27 16.30
CA THR A 692 -22.21 21.34 15.95
C THR A 692 -22.68 21.21 14.49
N VAL A 693 -23.95 21.49 14.22
CA VAL A 693 -24.50 21.58 12.87
C VAL A 693 -25.39 22.82 12.77
N ASP A 694 -25.17 23.64 11.74
CA ASP A 694 -25.99 24.83 11.47
C ASP A 694 -26.85 24.60 10.22
N VAL A 695 -28.18 24.53 10.42
CA VAL A 695 -29.18 24.31 9.37
C VAL A 695 -30.13 25.51 9.19
N LYS A 696 -29.83 26.67 9.81
CA LYS A 696 -30.74 27.83 9.83
C LYS A 696 -31.05 28.41 8.44
N ASP A 697 -30.11 28.28 7.52
CA ASP A 697 -30.26 28.83 6.16
C ASP A 697 -30.88 27.82 5.17
N MET A 698 -31.53 26.73 5.66
CA MET A 698 -32.13 25.68 4.86
C MET A 698 -33.64 25.57 5.06
N PRO A 699 -34.43 26.56 4.57
CA PRO A 699 -35.88 26.58 4.81
C PRO A 699 -36.64 25.44 4.15
N GLU A 700 -36.06 24.80 3.14
CA GLU A 700 -36.62 23.67 2.38
C GLU A 700 -36.28 22.31 2.97
N LEU A 701 -35.50 22.24 4.07
CA LEU A 701 -35.09 20.98 4.69
C LEU A 701 -36.27 20.18 5.19
N VAL A 702 -36.48 18.99 4.64
CA VAL A 702 -37.58 18.07 4.94
C VAL A 702 -37.12 16.93 5.86
N GLU A 703 -35.91 16.42 5.63
CA GLU A 703 -35.39 15.28 6.37
C GLU A 703 -34.03 15.61 6.94
N LEU A 704 -33.85 15.48 8.26
CA LEU A 704 -32.63 15.73 8.99
C LEU A 704 -32.29 14.52 9.85
N TYR A 705 -31.17 13.86 9.53
CA TYR A 705 -30.62 12.69 10.22
C TYR A 705 -29.25 13.06 10.80
N VAL A 706 -29.17 13.19 12.12
CA VAL A 706 -27.97 13.62 12.86
C VAL A 706 -27.67 12.71 14.05
N SER A 707 -28.27 11.51 14.08
CA SER A 707 -28.09 10.54 15.15
C SER A 707 -26.64 10.06 15.29
N ASN A 708 -26.24 9.61 16.50
CA ASN A 708 -24.91 9.08 16.78
C ASN A 708 -23.78 10.08 16.44
N ASN A 709 -23.86 11.26 17.03
CA ASN A 709 -22.86 12.31 16.94
C ASN A 709 -22.52 12.87 18.35
N LYS A 710 -21.79 13.96 18.42
CA LYS A 710 -21.46 14.66 19.67
C LYS A 710 -22.23 15.97 19.85
N ILE A 711 -23.35 16.15 19.16
CA ILE A 711 -24.10 17.39 19.11
C ILE A 711 -24.64 17.75 20.50
N THR A 712 -24.36 18.97 20.94
CA THR A 712 -24.82 19.50 22.23
C THR A 712 -26.03 20.45 22.11
N THR A 713 -26.16 21.11 20.97
CA THR A 713 -27.25 22.04 20.65
C THR A 713 -27.67 21.91 19.20
N LEU A 714 -28.95 21.99 18.93
CA LEU A 714 -29.51 21.99 17.58
C LEU A 714 -30.62 23.04 17.50
N ASP A 715 -30.52 23.96 16.55
CA ASP A 715 -31.54 24.97 16.27
C ASP A 715 -32.18 24.68 14.90
N VAL A 716 -33.41 24.19 14.92
CA VAL A 716 -34.26 23.91 13.75
C VAL A 716 -35.41 24.91 13.56
N SER A 717 -35.36 26.04 14.26
CA SER A 717 -36.42 27.06 14.26
C SER A 717 -36.67 27.67 12.89
N LYS A 718 -35.74 27.57 11.96
CA LYS A 718 -35.80 28.09 10.57
C LYS A 718 -36.12 27.01 9.53
N ASN A 719 -36.42 25.79 9.94
CA ASN A 719 -36.74 24.67 9.06
C ASN A 719 -38.21 24.22 9.17
N PRO A 720 -39.20 25.06 8.78
CA PRO A 720 -40.61 24.77 8.96
C PRO A 720 -41.11 23.61 8.10
N ALA A 721 -40.39 23.24 7.05
CA ALA A 721 -40.72 22.13 6.17
C ALA A 721 -40.34 20.75 6.75
N LEU A 722 -39.65 20.71 7.91
CA LEU A 722 -39.07 19.49 8.48
C LEU A 722 -40.17 18.47 8.84
N LYS A 723 -40.09 17.27 8.27
CA LYS A 723 -40.98 16.12 8.50
C LYS A 723 -40.32 15.01 9.29
N THR A 724 -39.00 14.83 9.13
CA THR A 724 -38.23 13.81 9.84
C THR A 724 -37.06 14.47 10.54
N LEU A 725 -37.00 14.26 11.85
CA LEU A 725 -35.83 14.61 12.67
C LEU A 725 -35.35 13.38 13.43
N GLN A 726 -34.14 12.88 13.12
CA GLN A 726 -33.46 11.83 13.87
C GLN A 726 -32.22 12.38 14.54
N LEU A 727 -32.28 12.51 15.88
CA LEU A 727 -31.24 13.12 16.71
C LEU A 727 -30.80 12.17 17.84
N SER A 728 -31.10 10.87 17.73
CA SER A 728 -30.78 9.87 18.75
C SER A 728 -29.28 9.81 19.06
N ASN A 729 -28.94 9.48 20.33
CA ASN A 729 -27.56 9.28 20.77
C ASN A 729 -26.66 10.51 20.50
N ASN A 730 -27.05 11.65 21.07
CA ASN A 730 -26.28 12.89 21.10
C ASN A 730 -26.16 13.41 22.55
N SER A 731 -25.81 14.67 22.73
CA SER A 731 -25.69 15.31 24.06
C SER A 731 -26.61 16.52 24.23
N VAL A 732 -27.69 16.58 23.45
CA VAL A 732 -28.62 17.73 23.43
C VAL A 732 -29.40 17.78 24.74
N SER A 733 -29.40 18.94 25.40
CA SER A 733 -30.11 19.17 26.68
C SER A 733 -31.39 19.98 26.52
N ASN A 734 -31.55 20.69 25.40
CA ASN A 734 -32.75 21.47 25.10
C ASN A 734 -33.01 21.46 23.59
N LEU A 735 -34.30 21.31 23.19
CA LEU A 735 -34.74 21.28 21.80
C LEU A 735 -36.08 22.03 21.65
N ASP A 736 -36.07 23.11 20.88
CA ASP A 736 -37.30 23.90 20.57
C ASP A 736 -37.81 23.49 19.20
N LEU A 737 -39.03 22.91 19.17
CA LEU A 737 -39.67 22.40 17.95
C LEU A 737 -40.95 23.22 17.56
N LYS A 738 -41.22 24.32 18.27
CA LYS A 738 -42.48 25.08 18.08
C LYS A 738 -42.75 25.51 16.62
N ASN A 739 -41.74 25.61 15.77
CA ASN A 739 -41.86 25.99 14.35
C ASN A 739 -41.89 24.79 13.40
N ASN A 740 -41.73 23.55 13.89
CA ASN A 740 -41.57 22.35 13.08
C ASN A 740 -42.88 21.52 13.06
N LEU A 741 -44.04 22.18 12.90
CA LEU A 741 -45.35 21.56 12.98
C LEU A 741 -45.66 20.55 11.85
N GLN A 742 -44.73 20.36 10.90
CA GLN A 742 -44.85 19.36 9.84
C GLN A 742 -44.19 18.01 10.23
N LEU A 743 -43.62 17.90 11.42
CA LEU A 743 -42.94 16.67 11.88
C LEU A 743 -43.93 15.48 11.87
N VAL A 744 -43.47 14.39 11.27
CA VAL A 744 -44.10 13.09 11.18
C VAL A 744 -43.29 12.06 12.00
N THR A 745 -41.99 12.15 11.96
CA THR A 745 -41.06 11.27 12.68
C THR A 745 -40.12 12.10 13.52
N LEU A 746 -40.03 11.80 14.81
CA LEU A 746 -39.11 12.40 15.76
C LEU A 746 -38.44 11.32 16.61
N THR A 747 -37.12 11.23 16.53
CA THR A 747 -36.31 10.39 17.44
C THR A 747 -35.25 11.25 18.13
N VAL A 748 -35.32 11.33 19.45
CA VAL A 748 -34.45 12.11 20.31
C VAL A 748 -33.94 11.28 21.50
N ASP A 749 -34.06 9.96 21.39
CA ASP A 749 -33.59 9.04 22.43
C ASP A 749 -32.09 9.11 22.65
N GLY A 750 -31.63 8.74 23.85
CA GLY A 750 -30.20 8.75 24.17
C GLY A 750 -29.57 10.15 24.20
N ASN A 751 -30.32 11.18 24.63
CA ASN A 751 -29.85 12.54 24.80
C ASN A 751 -29.85 12.99 26.28
N ARG A 752 -29.83 14.29 26.53
CA ARG A 752 -29.83 14.88 27.87
C ARG A 752 -31.04 15.80 28.11
N LEU A 753 -32.10 15.61 27.33
CA LEU A 753 -33.31 16.45 27.41
C LEU A 753 -33.97 16.31 28.80
N GLU A 754 -34.32 17.45 29.38
CA GLU A 754 -35.05 17.55 30.65
C GLU A 754 -36.52 17.97 30.45
N GLY A 755 -36.90 18.34 29.21
CA GLY A 755 -38.25 18.68 28.77
C GLY A 755 -38.34 18.73 27.26
N LEU A 756 -39.55 18.53 26.72
CA LEU A 756 -39.86 18.65 25.29
C LEU A 756 -41.34 19.00 25.13
N ASP A 757 -41.62 20.10 24.45
CA ASP A 757 -42.99 20.54 24.16
C ASP A 757 -43.33 20.18 22.71
N LEU A 758 -44.34 19.33 22.54
CA LEU A 758 -44.87 18.88 21.26
C LEU A 758 -46.30 19.44 20.97
N THR A 759 -46.68 20.48 21.66
CA THR A 759 -47.98 21.12 21.44
C THR A 759 -48.14 21.55 19.99
N GLY A 760 -49.21 21.08 19.34
CA GLY A 760 -49.54 21.39 17.94
C GLY A 760 -48.90 20.48 16.88
N HIS A 761 -48.15 19.43 17.28
CA HIS A 761 -47.55 18.47 16.35
C HIS A 761 -48.52 17.35 15.96
N GLU A 762 -49.70 17.71 15.46
CA GLU A 762 -50.81 16.78 15.11
C GLU A 762 -50.44 15.76 14.01
N ARG A 763 -49.32 15.97 13.30
CA ARG A 763 -48.84 15.07 12.25
C ARG A 763 -47.86 14.01 12.73
N LEU A 764 -47.45 14.08 13.99
CA LEU A 764 -46.44 13.17 14.53
C LEU A 764 -47.04 11.74 14.64
N THR A 765 -46.42 10.80 13.93
CA THR A 765 -46.85 9.39 13.91
C THR A 765 -45.83 8.46 14.55
N TYR A 766 -44.58 8.90 14.64
CA TYR A 766 -43.49 8.14 15.27
C TYR A 766 -42.70 9.04 16.22
N LEU A 767 -42.64 8.64 17.48
CA LEU A 767 -41.92 9.35 18.53
C LEU A 767 -41.06 8.38 19.35
N ASN A 768 -39.77 8.66 19.46
CA ASN A 768 -38.86 7.97 20.38
C ASN A 768 -38.10 8.99 21.25
N VAL A 769 -38.35 8.96 22.57
CA VAL A 769 -37.77 9.88 23.55
C VAL A 769 -37.00 9.16 24.67
N GLY A 770 -36.77 7.85 24.54
CA GLY A 770 -36.12 7.02 25.56
C GLY A 770 -34.72 7.51 25.93
N GLY A 771 -34.22 7.12 27.12
CA GLY A 771 -32.82 7.38 27.48
C GLY A 771 -32.45 8.86 27.67
N ASN A 772 -33.39 9.72 28.01
CA ASN A 772 -33.18 11.14 28.36
C ASN A 772 -33.21 11.37 29.88
N ARG A 773 -33.22 12.62 30.31
CA ARG A 773 -33.22 13.02 31.73
C ARG A 773 -34.60 13.39 32.24
N TRP A 774 -35.63 12.66 31.79
CA TRP A 774 -37.00 12.89 32.22
C TRP A 774 -37.18 12.63 33.72
N ASP A 775 -37.81 13.55 34.42
CA ASP A 775 -38.43 13.27 35.71
C ASP A 775 -39.95 12.99 35.50
N ALA A 776 -40.67 12.67 36.57
CA ALA A 776 -42.08 12.33 36.46
C ALA A 776 -42.96 13.52 36.00
N CYS A 777 -42.55 14.74 36.31
CA CYS A 777 -43.27 15.94 35.91
C CYS A 777 -43.05 16.24 34.44
N THR A 778 -41.81 16.28 33.99
CA THR A 778 -41.44 16.58 32.61
C THR A 778 -41.92 15.52 31.61
N LEU A 779 -41.95 14.24 32.02
CA LEU A 779 -42.57 13.18 31.24
C LEU A 779 -44.10 13.32 31.13
N ASN A 780 -44.75 13.79 32.18
CA ASN A 780 -46.18 14.08 32.20
C ASN A 780 -46.50 15.28 31.30
N ASP A 781 -45.70 16.35 31.37
CA ASP A 781 -45.82 17.53 30.51
C ASP A 781 -45.68 17.17 29.04
N LEU A 782 -44.71 16.32 28.70
CA LEU A 782 -44.55 15.76 27.34
C LEU A 782 -45.78 15.00 26.91
N TYR A 783 -46.33 14.12 27.77
CA TYR A 783 -47.54 13.36 27.48
C TYR A 783 -48.77 14.25 27.22
N TYR A 784 -48.92 15.35 27.97
CA TYR A 784 -50.02 16.30 27.77
C TYR A 784 -49.80 17.22 26.56
N SER A 785 -48.57 17.33 26.00
CA SER A 785 -48.30 18.10 24.80
C SER A 785 -48.58 17.35 23.50
N LEU A 786 -48.73 16.01 23.58
CA LEU A 786 -49.10 15.14 22.46
C LEU A 786 -50.59 15.18 22.19
#